data_71ac5541c1861212a047f0ba625cb99f
#
_entry.id   71ac5541c1861212a047f0ba625cb99f
#
_cell.length_a   1.000
_cell.length_b   1.000
_cell.length_c   1.000
_cell.angle_alpha   90.00
_cell.angle_beta   90.00
_cell.angle_gamma   90.00
#
_symmetry.space_group_name_H-M   'P 1'
#
loop_
_entity.id
_entity.type
_entity.pdbx_description
1 polymer ?
#
loop_
_entity_poly.entity_id
_entity_poly.type
_entity_poly.pdbx_seq_one_letter_code
_entity_poly.pdbx_strand_id
1 'polypeptide(L)'
;MAKVKKPITRRAFVGNAAVSAGLLGITAAANVGTNMFRSLLDHYLGGRPSTVEHVEGSENWDTAYYDAQYRGRTQATAAANEIVDEILGEGAVLLKNNGALPLAAGTEVSLLGRYAADPIYGGAGSGTVDPNACVNMHDGIAAAGLNINETAFGWINDNYSNYPKAEITMDDPSTATYYIGEIPFSAYSGEAQASISGTTALVVIGRGGGEGGDLSRDLLGDLNSGVSKNFTANDETANYVEGQHELELTVEEKSVIAAAKANCDKTIVIVNASTPMELGPLMSGEYEADAILCVGSLGATGSTAVGKLLTGEYNPSGRTTDIWPADFTADPTFGNFGGKHYTDVSGFYEKNYNNVASEGTAYFVEYKEGVYMGYRYYETAAAEAEAGNYAGFDYDSAVVFPFGYGLSYTTFAQTLDSVEASGDTVTVTATVTNAGSVEGKDVVEVYYSAPYTKGGIEKPAVVLAGFAKTSALAAGASETIKIEFPVRQMASWSSEKGAYVLDGGDYVISLRTDSHTVVDQQTVSVTEKTFDTDEVTGTKLQNQFADLTEYMEKNCKGEMLSRSDFKGTFPKPAEDKDSADCGITIAEYNWKDHEDSAATMPTTGASNGLSLIDMRGKDYDDEAWDTLLDQLSVDEMTGMLNDCAYNTGAVESISKPETSEPDGPAGFTSLTGPTGNCAYCSEFIMAQTWNVELMERMGEMVGQEALASGYNG
;
A
#
# COMPACT_ATOMS: atom_id res chain seq x y z
N MET A 1 -60.12 40.95 -29.10
CA MET A 1 -59.47 40.83 -30.42
C MET A 1 -58.53 39.64 -30.37
N ALA A 2 -58.92 38.52 -30.99
CA ALA A 2 -58.10 37.33 -31.11
C ALA A 2 -56.96 37.59 -32.10
N LYS A 3 -55.70 37.39 -31.66
CA LYS A 3 -54.56 37.49 -32.58
C LYS A 3 -54.60 36.26 -33.51
N VAL A 4 -54.87 36.52 -34.80
CA VAL A 4 -54.75 35.53 -35.87
C VAL A 4 -53.29 35.12 -35.97
N LYS A 5 -52.96 33.86 -35.66
CA LYS A 5 -51.62 33.29 -35.88
C LYS A 5 -51.34 33.27 -37.39
N LYS A 6 -50.27 33.93 -37.84
CA LYS A 6 -49.80 33.86 -39.23
C LYS A 6 -49.42 32.39 -39.54
N PRO A 7 -49.80 31.89 -40.71
CA PRO A 7 -49.44 30.52 -41.15
C PRO A 7 -47.91 30.42 -41.26
N ILE A 8 -47.38 29.33 -40.73
CA ILE A 8 -45.93 29.00 -40.82
C ILE A 8 -45.61 28.72 -42.31
N THR A 9 -44.63 29.47 -42.84
CA THR A 9 -44.19 29.25 -44.22
C THR A 9 -43.51 27.86 -44.36
N ARG A 10 -43.59 27.24 -45.52
CA ARG A 10 -43.00 25.97 -45.83
C ARG A 10 -41.49 25.93 -45.47
N ARG A 11 -40.80 27.03 -45.68
CA ARG A 11 -39.37 27.21 -45.37
C ARG A 11 -39.12 27.25 -43.84
N ALA A 12 -39.98 27.87 -43.06
CA ALA A 12 -39.93 27.93 -41.61
C ALA A 12 -40.29 26.53 -41.00
N PHE A 13 -41.20 25.80 -41.62
CA PHE A 13 -41.56 24.46 -41.21
C PHE A 13 -40.37 23.48 -41.43
N VAL A 14 -39.72 23.52 -42.61
CA VAL A 14 -38.54 22.67 -42.90
C VAL A 14 -37.36 23.06 -42.00
N GLY A 15 -37.14 24.33 -41.75
CA GLY A 15 -36.09 24.77 -40.82
C GLY A 15 -36.32 24.30 -39.38
N ASN A 16 -37.54 24.40 -38.88
CA ASN A 16 -37.89 23.93 -37.52
C ASN A 16 -37.86 22.42 -37.43
N ALA A 17 -38.26 21.70 -38.50
CA ALA A 17 -38.15 20.24 -38.54
C ALA A 17 -36.66 19.76 -38.53
N ALA A 18 -35.79 20.47 -39.26
CA ALA A 18 -34.36 20.17 -39.28
C ALA A 18 -33.70 20.44 -37.92
N VAL A 19 -34.06 21.55 -37.24
CA VAL A 19 -33.58 21.86 -35.88
C VAL A 19 -34.09 20.83 -34.87
N SER A 20 -35.36 20.45 -34.97
CA SER A 20 -35.95 19.42 -34.10
C SER A 20 -35.30 18.05 -34.30
N ALA A 21 -35.03 17.66 -35.57
CA ALA A 21 -34.30 16.41 -35.87
C ALA A 21 -32.85 16.47 -35.37
N GLY A 22 -32.17 17.62 -35.47
CA GLY A 22 -30.84 17.83 -34.93
C GLY A 22 -30.83 17.72 -33.41
N LEU A 23 -31.79 18.34 -32.73
CA LEU A 23 -31.92 18.25 -31.25
C LEU A 23 -32.26 16.81 -30.80
N LEU A 24 -33.14 16.11 -31.53
CA LEU A 24 -33.45 14.70 -31.27
C LEU A 24 -32.20 13.82 -31.47
N GLY A 25 -31.40 14.08 -32.50
CA GLY A 25 -30.15 13.37 -32.78
C GLY A 25 -29.11 13.62 -31.67
N ILE A 26 -28.96 14.88 -31.21
CA ILE A 26 -28.06 15.21 -30.06
C ILE A 26 -28.57 14.56 -28.77
N THR A 27 -29.88 14.59 -28.52
CA THR A 27 -30.47 13.96 -27.34
C THR A 27 -30.34 12.46 -27.37
N ALA A 28 -30.48 11.81 -28.53
CA ALA A 28 -30.27 10.39 -28.68
C ALA A 28 -28.79 10.01 -28.49
N ALA A 29 -27.87 10.78 -29.12
CA ALA A 29 -26.44 10.57 -28.91
C ALA A 29 -25.99 10.82 -27.46
N ALA A 30 -26.55 11.84 -26.81
CA ALA A 30 -26.31 12.09 -25.39
C ALA A 30 -26.87 10.97 -24.50
N ASN A 31 -28.06 10.43 -24.83
CA ASN A 31 -28.65 9.31 -24.09
C ASN A 31 -27.85 8.01 -24.29
N VAL A 32 -27.39 7.73 -25.52
CA VAL A 32 -26.52 6.58 -25.77
C VAL A 32 -25.18 6.77 -25.05
N GLY A 33 -24.58 7.96 -25.13
CA GLY A 33 -23.35 8.27 -24.41
C GLY A 33 -23.52 8.18 -22.89
N THR A 34 -24.61 8.76 -22.35
CA THR A 34 -24.90 8.65 -20.91
C THR A 34 -25.16 7.21 -20.46
N ASN A 35 -25.80 6.37 -21.30
CA ASN A 35 -25.99 4.98 -20.95
C ASN A 35 -24.69 4.16 -21.06
N MET A 36 -23.84 4.44 -22.06
CA MET A 36 -22.52 3.78 -22.18
C MET A 36 -21.57 4.15 -21.02
N PHE A 37 -21.70 5.36 -20.49
CA PHE A 37 -20.85 5.86 -19.39
C PHE A 37 -21.64 6.03 -18.09
N ARG A 38 -22.79 5.37 -17.96
CA ARG A 38 -23.68 5.58 -16.81
C ARG A 38 -23.02 5.17 -15.50
N SER A 39 -22.39 4.01 -15.47
CA SER A 39 -21.65 3.53 -14.30
C SER A 39 -20.55 4.50 -13.91
N LEU A 40 -19.78 5.00 -14.88
CA LEU A 40 -18.75 6.00 -14.67
C LEU A 40 -19.32 7.33 -14.14
N LEU A 41 -20.45 7.76 -14.71
CA LEU A 41 -21.12 9.00 -14.28
C LEU A 41 -21.75 8.86 -12.90
N ASP A 42 -22.40 7.75 -12.59
CA ASP A 42 -22.97 7.47 -11.27
C ASP A 42 -21.86 7.36 -10.23
N HIS A 43 -20.74 6.78 -10.59
CA HIS A 43 -19.55 6.70 -9.75
C HIS A 43 -18.95 8.09 -9.45
N TYR A 44 -18.74 8.92 -10.49
CA TYR A 44 -18.16 10.25 -10.35
C TYR A 44 -19.10 11.27 -9.68
N LEU A 45 -20.41 11.22 -9.98
CA LEU A 45 -21.40 12.15 -9.43
C LEU A 45 -21.96 11.71 -8.07
N GLY A 46 -21.52 10.55 -7.57
CA GLY A 46 -22.11 9.88 -6.44
C GLY A 46 -23.35 9.08 -6.87
N GLY A 47 -23.33 7.79 -6.69
CA GLY A 47 -24.42 6.89 -7.04
C GLY A 47 -25.74 7.25 -6.33
N ARG A 48 -26.80 6.61 -6.74
CA ARG A 48 -28.07 6.73 -6.03
C ARG A 48 -27.95 5.96 -4.70
N PRO A 49 -28.51 6.51 -3.60
CA PRO A 49 -28.58 5.74 -2.37
C PRO A 49 -29.20 4.37 -2.63
N SER A 50 -28.57 3.33 -2.12
CA SER A 50 -29.12 1.99 -2.19
C SER A 50 -30.47 1.96 -1.46
N THR A 51 -31.46 1.30 -2.06
CA THR A 51 -32.76 1.08 -1.46
C THR A 51 -32.96 -0.40 -1.20
N VAL A 52 -33.37 -0.75 0.01
CA VAL A 52 -33.73 -2.13 0.35
C VAL A 52 -35.17 -2.36 -0.07
N GLU A 53 -35.40 -3.27 -1.01
CA GLU A 53 -36.73 -3.76 -1.35
C GLU A 53 -37.00 -5.05 -0.58
N HIS A 54 -38.07 -5.04 0.26
CA HIS A 54 -38.46 -6.20 1.01
C HIS A 54 -39.36 -7.09 0.17
N VAL A 55 -38.95 -8.34 0.03
CA VAL A 55 -39.79 -9.38 -0.62
C VAL A 55 -40.55 -10.19 0.45
N GLU A 56 -41.63 -10.84 0.05
CA GLU A 56 -42.42 -11.71 0.96
C GLU A 56 -41.55 -12.82 1.56
N GLY A 57 -41.52 -12.93 2.87
CA GLY A 57 -40.67 -13.89 3.61
C GLY A 57 -39.34 -13.32 4.07
N SER A 58 -39.03 -12.04 3.76
CA SER A 58 -37.78 -11.39 4.16
C SER A 58 -37.79 -10.73 5.54
N GLU A 59 -38.89 -10.85 6.28
CA GLU A 59 -39.11 -10.12 7.54
C GLU A 59 -38.11 -10.47 8.65
N ASN A 60 -37.49 -11.65 8.55
CA ASN A 60 -36.46 -12.10 9.48
C ASN A 60 -35.05 -12.14 8.90
N TRP A 61 -34.85 -11.58 7.72
CA TRP A 61 -33.52 -11.51 7.14
C TRP A 61 -32.73 -10.40 7.83
N ASP A 62 -31.44 -10.66 8.04
CA ASP A 62 -30.52 -9.64 8.48
C ASP A 62 -30.26 -8.67 7.31
N THR A 63 -30.81 -7.47 7.41
CA THR A 63 -30.65 -6.38 6.47
C THR A 63 -29.80 -5.25 7.05
N ALA A 64 -29.24 -5.41 8.26
CA ALA A 64 -28.43 -4.40 8.92
C ALA A 64 -27.21 -3.99 8.07
N TYR A 65 -26.74 -4.90 7.21
CA TYR A 65 -25.68 -4.63 6.23
C TYR A 65 -25.98 -3.43 5.32
N TYR A 66 -27.27 -3.13 5.07
CA TYR A 66 -27.69 -2.02 4.21
C TYR A 66 -28.12 -0.77 5.01
N ASP A 67 -28.02 -0.80 6.32
CA ASP A 67 -28.42 0.31 7.18
C ASP A 67 -27.33 1.38 7.22
N ALA A 68 -27.50 2.45 6.42
CA ALA A 68 -26.60 3.58 6.44
C ALA A 68 -26.81 4.40 7.73
N GLN A 69 -25.76 4.55 8.54
CA GLN A 69 -25.76 5.39 9.74
C GLN A 69 -25.75 6.88 9.39
N TYR A 70 -25.22 7.24 8.24
CA TYR A 70 -25.06 8.58 7.76
C TYR A 70 -26.04 8.92 6.63
N ARG A 71 -26.59 10.13 6.66
CA ARG A 71 -27.61 10.57 5.69
C ARG A 71 -27.07 10.94 4.32
N GLY A 72 -25.77 10.79 4.09
CA GLY A 72 -25.12 11.06 2.82
C GLY A 72 -23.61 11.23 2.96
N ARG A 73 -22.93 11.22 1.83
CA ARG A 73 -21.48 11.22 1.70
C ARG A 73 -20.77 12.25 2.59
N THR A 74 -21.18 13.52 2.53
CA THR A 74 -20.52 14.58 3.33
C THR A 74 -20.48 14.28 4.83
N GLN A 75 -21.54 13.68 5.38
CA GLN A 75 -21.58 13.36 6.80
C GLN A 75 -20.71 12.12 7.11
N ALA A 76 -20.72 11.12 6.23
CA ALA A 76 -19.88 9.93 6.35
C ALA A 76 -18.40 10.31 6.26
N THR A 77 -18.03 11.11 5.25
CA THR A 77 -16.64 11.59 5.07
C THR A 77 -16.14 12.39 6.27
N ALA A 78 -17.00 13.22 6.89
CA ALA A 78 -16.62 13.95 8.10
C ALA A 78 -16.31 13.03 9.29
N ALA A 79 -17.06 11.94 9.44
CA ALA A 79 -16.76 10.93 10.46
C ALA A 79 -15.51 10.09 10.12
N ALA A 80 -15.30 9.78 8.85
CA ALA A 80 -14.12 9.08 8.36
C ALA A 80 -12.83 9.89 8.61
N ASN A 81 -12.88 11.20 8.48
CA ASN A 81 -11.76 12.09 8.77
C ASN A 81 -11.25 11.99 10.23
N GLU A 82 -12.14 11.68 11.19
CA GLU A 82 -11.73 11.44 12.58
C GLU A 82 -10.93 10.13 12.71
N ILE A 83 -11.29 9.11 11.93
CA ILE A 83 -10.56 7.84 11.87
C ILE A 83 -9.17 8.04 11.24
N VAL A 84 -9.07 8.86 10.18
CA VAL A 84 -7.78 9.19 9.55
C VAL A 84 -6.81 9.86 10.54
N ASP A 85 -7.31 10.80 11.35
CA ASP A 85 -6.50 11.47 12.38
C ASP A 85 -5.98 10.46 13.42
N GLU A 86 -6.83 9.51 13.85
CA GLU A 86 -6.45 8.44 14.78
C GLU A 86 -5.45 7.45 14.16
N ILE A 87 -5.67 7.03 12.89
CA ILE A 87 -4.77 6.13 12.17
C ILE A 87 -3.37 6.73 12.08
N LEU A 88 -3.25 7.99 11.67
CA LEU A 88 -1.94 8.63 11.59
C LEU A 88 -1.33 8.84 12.98
N GLY A 89 -2.13 9.21 13.97
CA GLY A 89 -1.67 9.38 15.34
C GLY A 89 -1.08 8.11 15.94
N GLU A 90 -1.63 6.94 15.61
CA GLU A 90 -1.13 5.64 16.06
C GLU A 90 -0.11 4.99 15.13
N GLY A 91 -0.14 5.33 13.82
CA GLY A 91 0.70 4.71 12.81
C GLY A 91 2.00 5.48 12.52
N ALA A 92 2.07 6.76 12.84
CA ALA A 92 3.34 7.49 12.73
C ALA A 92 4.40 6.91 13.66
N VAL A 93 5.61 6.70 13.12
CA VAL A 93 6.71 6.08 13.88
C VAL A 93 7.75 7.12 14.27
N LEU A 94 7.98 7.26 15.56
CA LEU A 94 9.11 8.04 16.09
C LEU A 94 10.38 7.20 15.99
N LEU A 95 11.19 7.47 14.95
CA LEU A 95 12.41 6.70 14.66
C LEU A 95 13.61 7.14 15.49
N LYS A 96 13.70 8.43 15.83
CA LYS A 96 14.77 8.99 16.67
C LYS A 96 14.23 10.14 17.50
N ASN A 97 14.67 10.25 18.75
CA ASN A 97 14.38 11.41 19.61
C ASN A 97 15.46 11.62 20.69
N ASN A 98 16.29 12.61 20.50
CA ASN A 98 17.31 13.03 21.48
C ASN A 98 16.76 14.04 22.49
N GLY A 99 15.45 13.95 22.82
CA GLY A 99 14.78 14.90 23.70
C GLY A 99 14.33 16.19 22.98
N ALA A 100 14.25 16.15 21.66
CA ALA A 100 13.74 17.27 20.87
C ALA A 100 12.21 17.35 20.92
N LEU A 101 11.55 16.21 20.96
CA LEU A 101 10.09 16.06 21.03
C LEU A 101 9.65 15.52 22.40
N PRO A 102 8.43 15.89 22.89
CA PRO A 102 7.49 16.83 22.27
C PRO A 102 7.90 18.31 22.41
N LEU A 103 7.38 19.15 21.51
CA LEU A 103 7.56 20.59 21.53
C LEU A 103 6.57 21.27 22.49
N ALA A 104 7.01 22.32 23.17
CA ALA A 104 6.13 23.13 24.00
C ALA A 104 5.16 23.97 23.10
N ALA A 105 3.96 24.19 23.58
CA ALA A 105 3.02 25.09 22.92
C ALA A 105 3.64 26.49 22.72
N GLY A 106 3.40 27.10 21.56
CA GLY A 106 3.96 28.40 21.20
C GLY A 106 5.41 28.37 20.72
N THR A 107 6.04 27.18 20.61
CA THR A 107 7.37 27.06 19.99
C THR A 107 7.32 27.59 18.55
N GLU A 108 8.29 28.45 18.21
CA GLU A 108 8.47 28.93 16.84
C GLU A 108 9.17 27.85 16.01
N VAL A 109 8.52 27.45 14.90
CA VAL A 109 8.99 26.40 14.02
C VAL A 109 9.18 26.90 12.60
N SER A 110 10.27 26.53 11.95
CA SER A 110 10.50 26.74 10.53
C SER A 110 10.17 25.46 9.77
N LEU A 111 9.08 25.49 9.01
CA LEU A 111 8.75 24.43 8.06
C LEU A 111 9.64 24.58 6.84
N LEU A 112 10.48 23.58 6.59
CA LEU A 112 11.51 23.57 5.54
C LEU A 112 11.36 22.38 4.62
N GLY A 113 11.87 22.50 3.41
CA GLY A 113 11.77 21.51 2.37
C GLY A 113 10.53 21.68 1.50
N ARG A 114 10.61 21.21 0.27
CA ARG A 114 9.52 21.29 -0.71
C ARG A 114 8.23 20.66 -0.20
N TYR A 115 8.36 19.50 0.44
CA TYR A 115 7.21 18.71 0.92
C TYR A 115 6.51 19.32 2.15
N ALA A 116 7.08 20.37 2.75
CA ALA A 116 6.36 21.17 3.72
C ALA A 116 5.20 21.97 3.09
N ALA A 117 5.36 22.43 1.83
CA ALA A 117 4.36 23.18 1.08
C ALA A 117 3.47 22.28 0.18
N ASP A 118 4.02 21.17 -0.32
CA ASP A 118 3.33 20.24 -1.21
C ASP A 118 3.50 18.79 -0.71
N PRO A 119 2.89 18.45 0.44
CA PRO A 119 3.05 17.13 1.04
C PRO A 119 2.38 16.03 0.21
N ILE A 120 2.79 14.78 0.50
CA ILE A 120 2.23 13.58 -0.10
C ILE A 120 1.05 13.12 0.74
N TYR A 121 -0.16 13.25 0.19
CA TYR A 121 -1.39 12.83 0.85
C TYR A 121 -1.80 11.41 0.49
N GLY A 122 -1.46 10.94 -0.70
CA GLY A 122 -1.78 9.60 -1.24
C GLY A 122 -0.83 9.25 -2.37
N GLY A 123 -1.12 8.15 -3.06
CA GLY A 123 -0.37 7.67 -4.21
C GLY A 123 -0.83 8.23 -5.55
N ALA A 124 -0.48 7.53 -6.63
CA ALA A 124 -0.99 7.74 -7.99
C ALA A 124 -1.98 6.63 -8.37
N GLY A 125 -2.67 6.80 -9.49
CA GLY A 125 -3.65 5.81 -9.97
C GLY A 125 -4.83 5.65 -9.01
N SER A 126 -5.14 4.43 -8.64
CA SER A 126 -6.21 4.09 -7.69
C SER A 126 -6.00 4.68 -6.28
N GLY A 127 -4.76 4.99 -5.92
CA GLY A 127 -4.41 5.66 -4.66
C GLY A 127 -4.45 7.19 -4.72
N THR A 128 -4.95 7.79 -5.81
CA THR A 128 -4.97 9.25 -5.99
C THR A 128 -5.91 9.94 -5.01
N VAL A 129 -5.46 11.04 -4.45
CA VAL A 129 -6.17 11.88 -3.48
C VAL A 129 -6.34 13.30 -4.02
N ASP A 130 -7.45 13.96 -3.73
CA ASP A 130 -7.62 15.40 -3.98
C ASP A 130 -6.90 16.22 -2.90
N PRO A 131 -5.76 16.86 -3.19
CA PRO A 131 -5.02 17.63 -2.20
C PRO A 131 -5.83 18.83 -1.65
N ASN A 132 -6.82 19.34 -2.42
CA ASN A 132 -7.66 20.44 -1.96
C ASN A 132 -8.69 20.03 -0.90
N ALA A 133 -8.95 18.72 -0.77
CA ALA A 133 -9.80 18.15 0.28
C ALA A 133 -9.02 17.81 1.56
N CYS A 134 -7.69 17.96 1.54
CA CYS A 134 -6.80 17.60 2.64
C CYS A 134 -6.36 18.81 3.46
N VAL A 135 -6.08 18.58 4.74
CA VAL A 135 -5.44 19.56 5.61
C VAL A 135 -3.96 19.68 5.24
N ASN A 136 -3.50 20.85 4.87
CA ASN A 136 -2.09 21.07 4.55
C ASN A 136 -1.20 21.05 5.81
N MET A 137 0.10 20.86 5.64
CA MET A 137 1.05 20.69 6.74
C MET A 137 1.12 21.95 7.63
N HIS A 138 1.10 23.15 7.03
CA HIS A 138 1.10 24.43 7.73
C HIS A 138 -0.08 24.54 8.70
N ASP A 139 -1.31 24.32 8.20
CA ASP A 139 -2.53 24.50 8.98
C ASP A 139 -2.64 23.42 10.07
N GLY A 140 -2.26 22.17 9.77
CA GLY A 140 -2.27 21.08 10.75
C GLY A 140 -1.32 21.35 11.92
N ILE A 141 -0.11 21.82 11.65
CA ILE A 141 0.91 22.12 12.69
C ILE A 141 0.52 23.39 13.46
N ALA A 142 0.02 24.44 12.78
CA ALA A 142 -0.46 25.66 13.44
C ALA A 142 -1.65 25.38 14.37
N ALA A 143 -2.57 24.48 13.96
CA ALA A 143 -3.71 24.08 14.78
C ALA A 143 -3.31 23.41 16.10
N ALA A 144 -2.14 22.77 16.17
CA ALA A 144 -1.57 22.19 17.39
C ALA A 144 -0.92 23.25 18.32
N GLY A 145 -0.98 24.53 17.99
CA GLY A 145 -0.50 25.64 18.80
C GLY A 145 0.99 25.94 18.67
N LEU A 146 1.61 25.50 17.57
CA LEU A 146 2.96 25.92 17.20
C LEU A 146 2.93 27.19 16.35
N ASN A 147 3.94 28.03 16.47
CA ASN A 147 4.05 29.27 15.71
C ASN A 147 4.90 29.05 14.46
N ILE A 148 4.30 29.17 13.28
CA ILE A 148 5.01 28.99 12.02
C ILE A 148 5.86 30.22 11.68
N ASN A 149 7.11 30.02 11.28
CA ASN A 149 7.93 31.06 10.64
C ASN A 149 7.42 31.33 9.22
N GLU A 150 6.54 32.30 9.10
CA GLU A 150 5.88 32.65 7.85
C GLU A 150 6.84 33.19 6.78
N THR A 151 7.99 33.72 7.17
CA THR A 151 9.01 34.22 6.22
C THR A 151 9.64 33.10 5.44
N ALA A 152 10.06 32.02 6.14
CA ALA A 152 10.66 30.85 5.50
C ALA A 152 9.59 30.05 4.73
N PHE A 153 8.46 29.73 5.38
CA PHE A 153 7.40 28.94 4.76
C PHE A 153 6.76 29.65 3.57
N GLY A 154 6.45 30.93 3.69
CA GLY A 154 5.86 31.70 2.59
C GLY A 154 6.74 31.74 1.36
N TRP A 155 8.07 31.88 1.55
CA TRP A 155 8.98 31.80 0.42
C TRP A 155 8.97 30.40 -0.25
N ILE A 156 8.96 29.32 0.53
CA ILE A 156 8.91 27.94 -0.01
C ILE A 156 7.59 27.75 -0.77
N ASN A 157 6.48 28.14 -0.17
CA ASN A 157 5.13 28.00 -0.76
C ASN A 157 4.99 28.77 -2.08
N ASP A 158 5.64 29.91 -2.23
CA ASP A 158 5.61 30.71 -3.46
C ASP A 158 6.54 30.13 -4.55
N ASN A 159 7.49 29.26 -4.22
CA ASN A 159 8.55 28.82 -5.12
C ASN A 159 8.61 27.33 -5.39
N TYR A 160 7.93 26.45 -4.62
CA TYR A 160 8.07 25.01 -4.75
C TYR A 160 7.70 24.49 -6.15
N SER A 161 6.77 25.13 -6.83
CA SER A 161 6.35 24.73 -8.18
C SER A 161 7.45 24.91 -9.24
N ASN A 162 8.52 25.65 -8.92
CA ASN A 162 9.68 25.78 -9.79
C ASN A 162 10.64 24.56 -9.67
N TYR A 163 10.39 23.68 -8.73
CA TYR A 163 11.16 22.49 -8.45
C TYR A 163 10.23 21.29 -8.53
N PRO A 164 9.91 20.80 -9.72
CA PRO A 164 8.90 19.78 -9.91
C PRO A 164 9.31 18.45 -9.27
N LYS A 165 8.35 17.73 -8.74
CA LYS A 165 8.46 16.36 -8.22
C LYS A 165 8.09 15.34 -9.30
N ALA A 166 8.36 14.07 -9.04
CA ALA A 166 7.92 12.98 -9.89
C ALA A 166 6.41 13.08 -10.16
N GLU A 167 6.04 12.96 -11.42
CA GLU A 167 4.66 12.81 -11.87
C GLU A 167 4.55 11.42 -12.50
N ILE A 168 3.68 10.60 -11.95
CA ILE A 168 3.35 9.29 -12.48
C ILE A 168 2.06 9.44 -13.25
N THR A 169 2.10 9.16 -14.55
CA THR A 169 0.90 9.16 -15.39
C THR A 169 0.60 7.75 -15.83
N MET A 170 -0.59 7.25 -15.50
CA MET A 170 -1.04 5.92 -15.94
C MET A 170 -1.23 5.82 -17.46
N ASP A 171 -1.51 6.95 -18.11
CA ASP A 171 -1.77 6.97 -19.55
C ASP A 171 -0.52 6.71 -20.41
N ASP A 172 0.65 7.04 -19.90
CA ASP A 172 1.92 6.81 -20.57
C ASP A 172 3.08 6.66 -19.56
N PRO A 173 3.38 5.45 -19.11
CA PRO A 173 4.49 5.19 -18.19
C PRO A 173 5.85 5.68 -18.69
N SER A 174 5.99 5.87 -20.02
CA SER A 174 7.22 6.44 -20.61
C SER A 174 7.38 7.93 -20.30
N THR A 175 6.39 8.58 -19.72
CA THR A 175 6.42 9.97 -19.28
C THR A 175 6.65 10.11 -17.77
N ALA A 176 6.81 9.02 -17.04
CA ALA A 176 7.14 9.06 -15.63
C ALA A 176 8.42 9.89 -15.41
N THR A 177 8.40 10.74 -14.39
CA THR A 177 9.53 11.58 -14.03
C THR A 177 10.04 11.16 -12.66
N TYR A 178 11.36 11.04 -12.51
CA TYR A 178 12.01 10.55 -11.30
C TYR A 178 12.59 11.67 -10.44
N TYR A 179 12.04 12.87 -10.52
CA TYR A 179 12.54 13.98 -9.71
C TYR A 179 11.98 13.97 -8.29
N ILE A 180 12.84 14.16 -7.32
CA ILE A 180 12.45 14.38 -5.92
C ILE A 180 12.03 15.86 -5.75
N GLY A 181 12.62 16.75 -6.53
CA GLY A 181 12.20 18.14 -6.63
C GLY A 181 12.50 18.99 -5.40
N GLU A 182 13.43 18.58 -4.54
CA GLU A 182 13.77 19.35 -3.34
C GLU A 182 14.45 20.67 -3.72
N ILE A 183 14.15 21.70 -2.94
CA ILE A 183 14.72 23.05 -3.13
C ILE A 183 16.02 23.16 -2.34
N PRO A 184 17.18 23.33 -2.99
CA PRO A 184 18.43 23.50 -2.27
C PRO A 184 18.38 24.75 -1.38
N PHE A 185 18.89 24.69 -0.16
CA PHE A 185 18.82 25.81 0.78
C PHE A 185 19.46 27.09 0.23
N SER A 186 20.48 26.98 -0.63
CA SER A 186 21.11 28.11 -1.29
C SER A 186 20.19 28.90 -2.22
N ALA A 187 19.08 28.31 -2.67
CA ALA A 187 18.08 28.96 -3.50
C ALA A 187 17.10 29.82 -2.70
N TYR A 188 16.97 29.59 -1.39
CA TYR A 188 16.08 30.38 -0.54
C TYR A 188 16.52 31.85 -0.54
N SER A 189 15.58 32.78 -0.46
CA SER A 189 15.93 34.21 -0.36
C SER A 189 16.80 34.46 0.87
N GLY A 190 17.63 35.50 0.84
CA GLY A 190 18.46 35.84 1.99
C GLY A 190 17.63 36.17 3.25
N GLU A 191 16.39 36.66 3.11
CA GLU A 191 15.46 36.90 4.20
C GLU A 191 14.93 35.56 4.78
N ALA A 192 14.55 34.61 3.92
CA ALA A 192 14.11 33.29 4.34
C ALA A 192 15.24 32.52 5.02
N GLN A 193 16.47 32.56 4.47
CA GLN A 193 17.65 31.95 5.09
C GLN A 193 17.95 32.51 6.49
N ALA A 194 17.86 33.83 6.63
CA ALA A 194 18.12 34.48 7.92
C ALA A 194 17.03 34.23 8.97
N SER A 195 15.79 34.06 8.54
CA SER A 195 14.62 33.94 9.44
C SER A 195 14.60 32.63 10.22
N ILE A 196 15.30 31.59 9.80
CA ILE A 196 15.29 30.28 10.51
C ILE A 196 16.17 30.27 11.76
N SER A 197 16.99 31.32 11.97
CA SER A 197 17.94 31.35 13.06
C SER A 197 17.28 31.34 14.44
N GLY A 198 17.62 30.37 15.29
CA GLY A 198 17.09 30.21 16.63
C GLY A 198 15.66 29.66 16.71
N THR A 199 15.09 29.21 15.59
CA THR A 199 13.82 28.48 15.57
C THR A 199 14.06 26.97 15.72
N THR A 200 12.98 26.19 15.85
CA THR A 200 13.04 24.73 15.64
C THR A 200 12.75 24.40 14.18
N ALA A 201 13.67 23.74 13.49
CA ALA A 201 13.44 23.30 12.12
C ALA A 201 12.59 22.03 12.09
N LEU A 202 11.55 22.04 11.24
CA LEU A 202 10.79 20.87 10.80
C LEU A 202 11.09 20.68 9.33
N VAL A 203 12.05 19.82 9.01
CA VAL A 203 12.44 19.52 7.61
C VAL A 203 11.60 18.37 7.11
N VAL A 204 10.76 18.64 6.11
CA VAL A 204 9.88 17.63 5.52
C VAL A 204 10.53 17.09 4.24
N ILE A 205 10.90 15.82 4.25
CA ILE A 205 11.39 15.09 3.08
C ILE A 205 10.32 14.11 2.60
N GLY A 206 10.25 13.88 1.30
CA GLY A 206 9.18 13.05 0.75
C GLY A 206 9.61 12.17 -0.42
N ARG A 207 8.93 11.03 -0.55
CA ARG A 207 8.98 10.17 -1.73
C ARG A 207 7.56 9.88 -2.16
N GLY A 208 7.21 10.31 -3.36
CA GLY A 208 5.97 9.94 -4.02
C GLY A 208 6.08 8.53 -4.58
N GLY A 209 4.96 7.89 -4.76
CA GLY A 209 4.87 6.58 -5.36
C GLY A 209 3.43 6.30 -5.77
N GLY A 210 3.22 5.19 -6.44
CA GLY A 210 1.89 4.75 -6.80
C GLY A 210 1.89 3.91 -8.07
N GLU A 211 0.70 3.60 -8.53
CA GLU A 211 0.48 2.76 -9.69
C GLU A 211 1.15 3.32 -10.94
N GLY A 212 1.84 2.44 -11.69
CA GLY A 212 2.52 2.79 -12.94
C GLY A 212 3.91 3.40 -12.79
N GLY A 213 4.45 3.56 -11.57
CA GLY A 213 5.78 4.11 -11.33
C GLY A 213 6.61 3.31 -10.35
N ASP A 214 7.59 2.56 -10.86
CA ASP A 214 8.59 1.89 -10.04
C ASP A 214 9.59 2.91 -9.45
N LEU A 215 10.12 2.58 -8.27
CA LEU A 215 11.21 3.35 -7.66
C LEU A 215 12.46 3.27 -8.54
N SER A 216 13.07 4.42 -8.81
CA SER A 216 14.30 4.48 -9.60
C SER A 216 15.49 3.90 -8.84
N ARG A 217 16.25 3.01 -9.51
CA ARG A 217 17.49 2.43 -9.00
C ARG A 217 18.73 3.21 -9.44
N ASP A 218 18.60 4.11 -10.39
CA ASP A 218 19.64 5.03 -10.86
C ASP A 218 18.96 6.28 -11.43
N LEU A 219 18.71 7.25 -10.56
CA LEU A 219 18.05 8.50 -10.90
C LEU A 219 18.71 9.21 -12.09
N LEU A 220 20.04 9.22 -12.15
CA LEU A 220 20.78 9.85 -13.25
C LEU A 220 20.66 9.03 -14.54
N GLY A 221 20.72 7.71 -14.45
CA GLY A 221 20.57 6.81 -15.59
C GLY A 221 19.18 6.93 -16.21
N ASP A 222 18.14 6.95 -15.41
CA ASP A 222 16.76 7.09 -15.86
C ASP A 222 16.50 8.44 -16.51
N LEU A 223 17.01 9.54 -15.96
CA LEU A 223 16.97 10.86 -16.60
C LEU A 223 17.67 10.87 -17.98
N ASN A 224 18.83 10.23 -18.08
CA ASN A 224 19.62 10.19 -19.31
C ASN A 224 19.02 9.24 -20.37
N SER A 225 18.28 8.22 -19.98
CA SER A 225 17.66 7.25 -20.90
C SER A 225 16.53 7.84 -21.75
N GLY A 226 16.06 9.04 -21.39
CA GLY A 226 14.97 9.75 -22.08
C GLY A 226 13.59 9.24 -21.72
N VAL A 227 13.46 8.41 -20.69
CA VAL A 227 12.16 8.04 -20.09
C VAL A 227 11.48 9.29 -19.55
N SER A 228 12.25 10.31 -19.18
CA SER A 228 11.77 11.62 -18.70
C SER A 228 11.74 12.68 -19.82
N LYS A 229 11.00 12.45 -20.90
CA LYS A 229 11.01 13.35 -22.08
C LYS A 229 10.26 14.68 -21.91
N ASN A 230 9.39 14.81 -20.93
CA ASN A 230 8.54 16.00 -20.75
C ASN A 230 9.10 17.00 -19.74
N PHE A 231 10.28 16.76 -19.23
CA PHE A 231 10.86 17.60 -18.21
C PHE A 231 11.62 18.77 -18.82
N THR A 232 11.07 19.97 -18.74
CA THR A 232 11.73 21.23 -19.07
C THR A 232 12.30 21.94 -17.85
N ALA A 233 12.37 21.24 -16.71
CA ALA A 233 13.03 21.81 -15.55
C ALA A 233 14.50 22.05 -15.87
N ASN A 234 15.04 23.05 -15.27
CA ASN A 234 16.44 23.34 -15.33
C ASN A 234 17.22 22.09 -14.92
N ASP A 235 17.85 21.42 -15.87
CA ASP A 235 18.76 20.30 -15.65
C ASP A 235 19.84 20.62 -14.59
N GLU A 236 19.97 21.89 -14.24
CA GLU A 236 20.87 22.43 -13.23
C GLU A 236 20.40 22.19 -11.78
N THR A 237 19.15 21.75 -11.53
CA THR A 237 18.63 21.54 -10.18
C THR A 237 18.73 20.11 -9.69
N ALA A 238 18.96 19.13 -10.55
CA ALA A 238 19.14 17.74 -10.17
C ALA A 238 20.62 17.40 -10.12
N ASN A 239 21.19 17.28 -8.93
CA ASN A 239 22.59 16.89 -8.72
C ASN A 239 22.72 15.40 -8.42
N TYR A 240 22.01 14.57 -9.19
CA TYR A 240 22.09 13.12 -9.06
C TYR A 240 23.45 12.61 -9.54
N VAL A 241 23.91 11.55 -8.90
CA VAL A 241 25.15 10.85 -9.26
C VAL A 241 24.81 9.46 -9.82
N GLU A 242 25.74 8.93 -10.61
CA GLU A 242 25.59 7.57 -11.17
C GLU A 242 25.38 6.54 -10.07
N GLY A 243 24.35 5.72 -10.22
CA GLY A 243 23.97 4.68 -9.25
C GLY A 243 23.22 5.17 -8.01
N GLN A 244 22.92 6.46 -7.91
CA GLN A 244 22.06 6.97 -6.84
C GLN A 244 20.61 6.53 -7.07
N HIS A 245 20.03 5.82 -6.10
CA HIS A 245 18.63 5.41 -6.17
C HIS A 245 17.71 6.36 -5.40
N GLU A 246 16.42 6.24 -5.65
CA GLU A 246 15.41 7.18 -5.16
C GLU A 246 15.28 7.19 -3.62
N LEU A 247 15.64 6.10 -2.95
CA LEU A 247 15.51 5.99 -1.49
C LEU A 247 16.68 6.59 -0.70
N GLU A 248 17.71 7.10 -1.40
CA GLU A 248 18.78 7.88 -0.78
C GLU A 248 18.36 9.35 -0.58
N LEU A 249 19.00 10.01 0.40
CA LEU A 249 18.89 11.47 0.54
C LEU A 249 19.66 12.19 -0.56
N THR A 250 19.01 13.13 -1.25
CA THR A 250 19.66 13.96 -2.29
C THR A 250 20.61 15.02 -1.70
N VAL A 251 21.40 15.62 -2.56
CA VAL A 251 22.30 16.74 -2.19
C VAL A 251 21.46 17.93 -1.70
N GLU A 252 20.32 18.18 -2.32
CA GLU A 252 19.39 19.27 -1.97
C GLU A 252 18.79 19.04 -0.59
N GLU A 253 18.26 17.85 -0.29
CA GLU A 253 17.75 17.48 1.03
C GLU A 253 18.82 17.61 2.10
N LYS A 254 20.01 17.08 1.83
CA LYS A 254 21.18 17.21 2.73
C LYS A 254 21.54 18.68 2.97
N SER A 255 21.43 19.55 1.96
CA SER A 255 21.72 20.98 2.11
C SER A 255 20.74 21.69 3.04
N VAL A 256 19.45 21.34 2.98
CA VAL A 256 18.40 21.89 3.88
C VAL A 256 18.63 21.42 5.32
N ILE A 257 18.92 20.12 5.51
CA ILE A 257 19.16 19.52 6.82
C ILE A 257 20.43 20.12 7.47
N ALA A 258 21.53 20.25 6.71
CA ALA A 258 22.75 20.86 7.19
C ALA A 258 22.55 22.33 7.58
N ALA A 259 21.77 23.09 6.80
CA ALA A 259 21.44 24.47 7.11
C ALA A 259 20.56 24.58 8.37
N ALA A 260 19.58 23.70 8.51
CA ALA A 260 18.75 23.62 9.71
C ALA A 260 19.61 23.34 10.96
N LYS A 261 20.49 22.33 10.90
CA LYS A 261 21.41 22.00 11.98
C LYS A 261 22.37 23.14 12.35
N ALA A 262 22.80 23.92 11.36
CA ALA A 262 23.74 25.02 11.59
C ALA A 262 23.09 26.28 12.16
N ASN A 263 21.79 26.51 11.94
CA ASN A 263 21.14 27.79 12.24
C ASN A 263 19.98 27.69 13.24
N CYS A 264 19.36 26.52 13.38
CA CYS A 264 18.19 26.31 14.26
C CYS A 264 18.62 25.71 15.61
N ASP A 265 17.78 25.89 16.63
CA ASP A 265 18.03 25.33 17.97
C ASP A 265 17.87 23.81 18.00
N LYS A 266 16.99 23.27 17.16
CA LYS A 266 16.71 21.85 16.98
C LYS A 266 16.41 21.55 15.51
N THR A 267 16.74 20.36 15.06
CA THR A 267 16.44 19.85 13.73
C THR A 267 15.63 18.57 13.83
N ILE A 268 14.37 18.63 13.43
CA ILE A 268 13.45 17.51 13.37
C ILE A 268 13.17 17.19 11.90
N VAL A 269 13.39 15.95 11.49
CA VAL A 269 13.08 15.48 10.12
C VAL A 269 11.76 14.74 10.15
N ILE A 270 10.83 15.15 9.30
CA ILE A 270 9.54 14.50 9.06
C ILE A 270 9.64 13.75 7.73
N VAL A 271 9.50 12.44 7.76
CA VAL A 271 9.57 11.57 6.59
C VAL A 271 8.16 11.32 6.07
N ASN A 272 7.79 12.01 4.99
CA ASN A 272 6.51 11.89 4.29
C ASN A 272 6.67 10.94 3.10
N ALA A 273 6.98 9.68 3.39
CA ALA A 273 7.18 8.62 2.42
C ALA A 273 6.56 7.32 2.91
N SER A 274 5.84 6.62 2.06
CA SER A 274 5.22 5.32 2.33
C SER A 274 6.14 4.14 1.97
N THR A 275 7.43 4.34 2.19
CA THR A 275 8.51 3.36 1.97
C THR A 275 9.67 3.67 2.90
N PRO A 276 10.48 2.68 3.30
CA PRO A 276 11.74 2.91 3.98
C PRO A 276 12.70 3.73 3.12
N MET A 277 13.59 4.47 3.76
CA MET A 277 14.65 5.27 3.13
C MET A 277 16.00 5.03 3.84
N GLU A 278 17.09 5.35 3.17
CA GLU A 278 18.44 5.31 3.77
C GLU A 278 18.67 6.51 4.69
N LEU A 279 18.23 6.40 5.94
CA LEU A 279 18.34 7.47 6.92
C LEU A 279 19.62 7.42 7.79
N GLY A 280 20.57 6.54 7.46
CA GLY A 280 21.85 6.45 8.13
C GLY A 280 22.55 7.81 8.33
N PRO A 281 22.60 8.70 7.34
CA PRO A 281 23.19 10.04 7.49
C PRO A 281 22.54 10.92 8.55
N LEU A 282 21.26 10.67 8.90
CA LEU A 282 20.54 11.44 9.94
C LEU A 282 20.84 10.97 11.37
N MET A 283 21.52 9.85 11.53
CA MET A 283 21.80 9.29 12.84
C MET A 283 22.98 9.99 13.54
N SER A 284 23.94 10.49 12.80
CA SER A 284 25.13 11.18 13.35
C SER A 284 25.81 12.07 12.30
N GLY A 285 26.72 12.93 12.73
CA GLY A 285 27.58 13.72 11.85
C GLY A 285 26.96 15.02 11.35
N GLU A 286 27.26 15.39 10.10
CA GLU A 286 26.89 16.69 9.52
C GLU A 286 25.38 16.86 9.35
N TYR A 287 24.68 15.76 9.04
CA TYR A 287 23.23 15.76 8.77
C TYR A 287 22.41 15.19 9.92
N GLU A 288 23.02 15.04 11.09
CA GLU A 288 22.33 14.48 12.25
C GLU A 288 21.07 15.26 12.59
N ALA A 289 19.94 14.58 12.71
CA ALA A 289 18.68 15.10 13.21
C ALA A 289 18.55 14.85 14.72
N ASP A 290 17.92 15.79 15.46
CA ASP A 290 17.60 15.60 16.87
C ASP A 290 16.39 14.66 17.07
N ALA A 291 15.46 14.67 16.11
CA ALA A 291 14.36 13.70 16.05
C ALA A 291 14.00 13.38 14.59
N ILE A 292 13.49 12.17 14.38
CA ILE A 292 12.99 11.69 13.08
C ILE A 292 11.61 11.08 13.31
N LEU A 293 10.61 11.60 12.59
CA LEU A 293 9.22 11.14 12.64
C LEU A 293 8.77 10.70 11.23
N CYS A 294 8.47 9.41 11.05
CA CYS A 294 7.90 8.87 9.82
C CYS A 294 6.38 9.00 9.85
N VAL A 295 5.79 9.63 8.82
CA VAL A 295 4.37 9.94 8.75
C VAL A 295 3.70 9.37 7.49
N GLY A 296 4.44 8.68 6.61
CA GLY A 296 3.90 8.10 5.37
C GLY A 296 3.11 9.08 4.53
N SER A 297 2.10 8.61 3.81
CA SER A 297 1.12 9.45 3.13
C SER A 297 -0.01 9.83 4.08
N LEU A 298 -0.35 11.11 4.09
CA LEU A 298 -1.08 11.73 5.19
C LEU A 298 -2.61 11.50 5.17
N GLY A 299 -3.20 11.22 4.01
CA GLY A 299 -4.65 11.24 3.88
C GLY A 299 -5.25 12.63 4.15
N ALA A 300 -6.55 12.68 4.38
CA ALA A 300 -7.30 13.93 4.46
C ALA A 300 -6.92 14.82 5.67
N THR A 301 -6.70 14.24 6.84
CA THR A 301 -6.49 14.97 8.10
C THR A 301 -5.17 14.67 8.80
N GLY A 302 -4.32 13.85 8.21
CA GLY A 302 -3.08 13.40 8.83
C GLY A 302 -2.14 14.54 9.24
N SER A 303 -2.13 15.66 8.53
CA SER A 303 -1.34 16.84 8.93
C SER A 303 -1.75 17.37 10.31
N THR A 304 -3.02 17.23 10.70
CA THR A 304 -3.49 17.57 12.06
C THR A 304 -2.88 16.64 13.09
N ALA A 305 -2.89 15.33 12.82
CA ALA A 305 -2.26 14.34 13.69
C ALA A 305 -0.74 14.56 13.83
N VAL A 306 -0.05 14.96 12.75
CA VAL A 306 1.38 15.36 12.82
C VAL A 306 1.57 16.49 13.83
N GLY A 307 0.75 17.53 13.79
CA GLY A 307 0.81 18.61 14.78
C GLY A 307 0.63 18.11 16.20
N LYS A 308 -0.33 17.22 16.45
CA LYS A 308 -0.60 16.61 17.77
C LYS A 308 0.56 15.73 18.24
N LEU A 309 1.19 14.98 17.35
CA LEU A 309 2.39 14.20 17.65
C LEU A 309 3.57 15.11 18.04
N LEU A 310 3.81 16.18 17.29
CA LEU A 310 4.88 17.12 17.57
C LEU A 310 4.73 17.79 18.94
N THR A 311 3.51 18.02 19.40
CA THR A 311 3.22 18.69 20.70
C THR A 311 2.99 17.73 21.86
N GLY A 312 2.91 16.43 21.60
CA GLY A 312 2.66 15.40 22.61
C GLY A 312 1.19 15.28 23.04
N GLU A 313 0.26 15.87 22.31
CA GLU A 313 -1.17 15.57 22.43
C GLU A 313 -1.43 14.10 22.05
N TYR A 314 -0.76 13.62 21.00
CA TYR A 314 -0.61 12.20 20.70
C TYR A 314 0.78 11.72 21.13
N ASN A 315 0.82 10.59 21.82
CA ASN A 315 2.07 9.90 22.15
C ASN A 315 2.35 8.86 21.07
N PRO A 316 3.47 8.95 20.31
CA PRO A 316 3.82 7.98 19.29
C PRO A 316 3.76 6.54 19.81
N SER A 317 3.11 5.66 19.05
CA SER A 317 2.98 4.24 19.37
C SER A 317 3.09 3.33 18.15
N GLY A 318 3.35 3.91 16.98
CA GLY A 318 3.61 3.19 15.74
C GLY A 318 4.91 2.42 15.77
N ARG A 319 4.97 1.34 14.99
CA ARG A 319 6.15 0.51 14.79
C ARG A 319 6.38 0.31 13.31
N THR A 320 7.65 0.22 12.90
CA THR A 320 8.01 -0.07 11.50
C THR A 320 7.44 -1.42 11.06
N THR A 321 6.97 -1.48 9.82
CA THR A 321 6.51 -2.72 9.18
C THR A 321 7.45 -3.20 8.09
N ASP A 322 8.57 -2.49 7.94
CA ASP A 322 9.68 -2.82 7.05
C ASP A 322 11.00 -2.71 7.80
N ILE A 323 12.01 -3.36 7.25
CA ILE A 323 13.40 -3.12 7.63
C ILE A 323 13.88 -1.82 6.96
N TRP A 324 14.66 -1.02 7.66
CA TRP A 324 15.28 0.19 7.13
C TRP A 324 16.79 -0.03 7.02
N PRO A 325 17.28 -0.52 5.88
CA PRO A 325 18.70 -0.80 5.71
C PRO A 325 19.52 0.48 5.63
N ALA A 326 20.81 0.36 5.91
CA ALA A 326 21.77 1.43 5.71
C ALA A 326 22.14 1.64 4.23
N ASP A 327 21.97 0.59 3.41
CA ASP A 327 22.27 0.54 1.98
C ASP A 327 21.36 -0.49 1.30
N PHE A 328 20.40 -0.05 0.51
CA PHE A 328 19.50 -0.92 -0.23
C PHE A 328 20.21 -1.74 -1.29
N THR A 329 21.33 -1.27 -1.82
CA THR A 329 22.08 -2.02 -2.85
C THR A 329 22.66 -3.33 -2.31
N ALA A 330 22.76 -3.46 -0.98
CA ALA A 330 23.17 -4.67 -0.28
C ALA A 330 21.99 -5.62 0.02
N ASP A 331 20.75 -5.25 -0.29
CA ASP A 331 19.58 -6.11 -0.14
C ASP A 331 19.50 -7.15 -1.26
N PRO A 332 19.17 -8.42 -0.97
CA PRO A 332 19.12 -9.47 -1.98
C PRO A 332 18.07 -9.24 -3.07
N THR A 333 17.08 -8.37 -2.84
CA THR A 333 16.03 -8.05 -3.82
C THR A 333 16.43 -6.96 -4.81
N PHE A 334 17.35 -6.05 -4.42
CA PHE A 334 17.65 -4.84 -5.18
C PHE A 334 18.08 -5.11 -6.62
N GLY A 335 18.94 -6.09 -6.82
CA GLY A 335 19.45 -6.43 -8.16
C GLY A 335 18.45 -7.10 -9.10
N ASN A 336 17.33 -7.59 -8.57
CA ASN A 336 16.33 -8.36 -9.30
C ASN A 336 15.00 -7.62 -9.47
N PHE A 337 14.87 -6.44 -8.88
CA PHE A 337 13.69 -5.60 -8.99
C PHE A 337 13.60 -4.93 -10.35
N GLY A 338 12.48 -5.14 -11.06
CA GLY A 338 12.05 -4.42 -12.26
C GLY A 338 13.01 -4.35 -13.48
N GLY A 339 12.51 -3.86 -14.58
CA GLY A 339 13.29 -3.33 -15.72
C GLY A 339 14.13 -4.31 -16.54
N LYS A 340 14.08 -5.63 -16.28
CA LYS A 340 14.78 -6.64 -17.09
C LYS A 340 13.86 -7.26 -18.11
N HIS A 341 14.36 -7.49 -19.31
CA HIS A 341 13.53 -7.93 -20.42
C HIS A 341 14.18 -9.04 -21.26
N TYR A 342 13.34 -9.74 -22.00
CA TYR A 342 13.78 -10.71 -23.01
C TYR A 342 14.15 -10.00 -24.29
N THR A 343 15.40 -10.19 -24.75
CA THR A 343 15.99 -9.50 -25.91
C THR A 343 15.45 -10.01 -27.26
N ASP A 344 14.89 -11.22 -27.29
CA ASP A 344 14.38 -11.90 -28.50
C ASP A 344 12.85 -11.78 -28.68
N VAL A 345 12.16 -11.09 -27.74
CA VAL A 345 10.71 -10.95 -27.75
C VAL A 345 10.29 -9.54 -28.11
N SER A 346 10.46 -9.16 -29.38
CA SER A 346 9.98 -7.88 -29.89
C SER A 346 8.55 -8.01 -30.44
N GLY A 347 7.73 -6.98 -30.24
CA GLY A 347 6.36 -6.92 -30.76
C GLY A 347 5.34 -7.81 -30.05
N PHE A 348 5.66 -8.34 -28.88
CA PHE A 348 4.75 -9.20 -28.12
C PHE A 348 3.45 -8.48 -27.73
N TYR A 349 3.56 -7.27 -27.20
CA TYR A 349 2.39 -6.47 -26.82
C TYR A 349 1.64 -5.92 -28.04
N GLU A 350 2.34 -5.52 -29.10
CA GLU A 350 1.73 -5.05 -30.34
C GLU A 350 0.85 -6.13 -30.98
N LYS A 351 1.26 -7.39 -30.88
CA LYS A 351 0.53 -8.54 -31.46
C LYS A 351 -0.64 -9.02 -30.58
N ASN A 352 -0.51 -8.95 -29.27
CA ASN A 352 -1.45 -9.55 -28.34
C ASN A 352 -2.39 -8.52 -27.66
N TYR A 353 -2.01 -7.25 -27.62
CA TYR A 353 -2.77 -6.17 -27.00
C TYR A 353 -2.86 -4.99 -27.97
N ASN A 354 -3.90 -4.90 -28.71
CA ASN A 354 -4.13 -4.06 -29.90
C ASN A 354 -3.91 -2.54 -29.75
N ASN A 355 -3.41 -2.02 -28.64
CA ASN A 355 -3.27 -0.56 -28.45
C ASN A 355 -2.14 -0.12 -27.52
N VAL A 356 -1.23 -0.98 -27.12
CA VAL A 356 -0.09 -0.53 -26.32
C VAL A 356 1.03 -0.13 -27.27
N ALA A 357 1.23 1.16 -27.43
CA ALA A 357 2.29 1.76 -28.26
C ALA A 357 3.71 1.57 -27.66
N SER A 358 3.90 0.64 -26.74
CA SER A 358 5.22 0.27 -26.25
C SER A 358 5.93 -0.62 -27.28
N GLU A 359 7.23 -0.51 -27.37
CA GLU A 359 8.08 -1.27 -28.28
C GLU A 359 8.10 -2.80 -28.02
N GLY A 360 7.05 -3.32 -27.35
CA GLY A 360 6.74 -4.73 -27.28
C GLY A 360 7.78 -5.60 -26.59
N THR A 361 8.34 -5.13 -25.51
CA THR A 361 9.34 -5.85 -24.73
C THR A 361 8.66 -6.67 -23.63
N ALA A 362 8.95 -7.96 -23.53
CA ALA A 362 8.47 -8.79 -22.43
C ALA A 362 9.44 -8.71 -21.26
N TYR A 363 8.95 -8.27 -20.11
CA TYR A 363 9.73 -8.16 -18.89
C TYR A 363 9.68 -9.44 -18.06
N PHE A 364 10.68 -9.62 -17.21
CA PHE A 364 10.71 -10.70 -16.22
C PHE A 364 11.26 -10.24 -14.88
N VAL A 365 10.90 -10.96 -13.83
CA VAL A 365 11.43 -10.82 -12.46
C VAL A 365 11.86 -12.21 -11.98
N GLU A 366 12.97 -12.27 -11.27
CA GLU A 366 13.47 -13.50 -10.64
C GLU A 366 13.56 -13.33 -9.13
N TYR A 367 12.70 -14.01 -8.37
CA TYR A 367 12.67 -13.97 -6.91
C TYR A 367 13.77 -14.85 -6.31
N LYS A 368 15.04 -14.53 -6.58
CA LYS A 368 16.20 -15.32 -6.15
C LYS A 368 16.43 -15.30 -4.65
N GLU A 369 15.90 -14.34 -3.94
CA GLU A 369 15.94 -14.24 -2.48
C GLU A 369 15.07 -15.30 -1.79
N GLY A 370 14.05 -15.84 -2.46
CA GLY A 370 13.15 -16.85 -1.93
C GLY A 370 12.44 -16.37 -0.66
N VAL A 371 12.60 -17.08 0.46
CA VAL A 371 11.97 -16.74 1.76
C VAL A 371 12.75 -15.67 2.53
N TYR A 372 13.91 -15.25 2.04
CA TYR A 372 14.83 -14.32 2.70
C TYR A 372 14.61 -12.90 2.19
N MET A 373 13.47 -12.32 2.52
CA MET A 373 13.07 -10.98 2.13
C MET A 373 12.85 -10.11 3.37
N GLY A 374 13.22 -8.83 3.29
CA GLY A 374 13.09 -7.86 4.38
C GLY A 374 13.82 -8.34 5.65
N TYR A 375 13.22 -8.14 6.83
CA TYR A 375 13.83 -8.52 8.11
C TYR A 375 14.22 -10.01 8.18
N ARG A 376 13.52 -10.88 7.47
CA ARG A 376 13.84 -12.31 7.45
C ARG A 376 15.22 -12.58 6.89
N TYR A 377 15.67 -11.79 5.90
CA TYR A 377 17.04 -11.84 5.41
C TYR A 377 18.01 -11.35 6.47
N TYR A 378 17.84 -10.14 6.97
CA TYR A 378 18.80 -9.50 7.87
C TYR A 378 18.95 -10.24 9.20
N GLU A 379 17.86 -10.70 9.79
CA GLU A 379 17.89 -11.52 11.03
C GLU A 379 18.54 -12.90 10.79
N THR A 380 18.33 -13.50 9.62
CA THR A 380 18.97 -14.77 9.30
C THR A 380 20.45 -14.58 9.00
N ALA A 381 20.83 -13.50 8.32
CA ALA A 381 22.22 -13.15 8.06
C ALA A 381 22.98 -12.88 9.38
N ALA A 382 22.34 -12.19 10.34
CA ALA A 382 22.89 -12.00 11.69
C ALA A 382 23.11 -13.35 12.41
N ALA A 383 22.10 -14.21 12.42
CA ALA A 383 22.20 -15.51 13.05
C ALA A 383 23.31 -16.40 12.42
N GLU A 384 23.46 -16.36 11.09
CA GLU A 384 24.53 -17.09 10.40
C GLU A 384 25.92 -16.45 10.62
N ALA A 385 25.98 -15.12 10.79
CA ALA A 385 27.23 -14.43 11.15
C ALA A 385 27.68 -14.80 12.56
N GLU A 386 26.77 -14.83 13.54
CA GLU A 386 27.05 -15.28 14.90
C GLU A 386 27.51 -16.75 14.95
N ALA A 387 26.91 -17.60 14.11
CA ALA A 387 27.31 -19.00 13.95
C ALA A 387 28.65 -19.18 13.20
N GLY A 388 29.23 -18.09 12.67
CA GLY A 388 30.48 -18.09 11.90
C GLY A 388 30.33 -18.55 10.44
N ASN A 389 29.11 -18.67 9.93
CA ASN A 389 28.81 -19.12 8.57
C ASN A 389 28.71 -17.95 7.56
N TYR A 390 28.53 -16.71 8.03
CA TYR A 390 28.45 -15.51 7.16
C TYR A 390 29.46 -14.44 7.60
N ALA A 391 30.74 -14.73 7.33
CA ALA A 391 31.82 -13.83 7.70
C ALA A 391 31.73 -12.48 6.99
N GLY A 392 31.75 -11.40 7.77
CA GLY A 392 31.76 -10.01 7.30
C GLY A 392 30.38 -9.36 7.28
N PHE A 393 29.31 -10.06 7.60
CA PHE A 393 28.03 -9.41 7.88
C PHE A 393 28.03 -8.87 9.31
N ASP A 394 27.56 -7.64 9.48
CA ASP A 394 27.42 -6.95 10.76
C ASP A 394 26.07 -6.24 10.76
N TYR A 395 25.17 -6.68 11.63
CA TYR A 395 23.78 -6.20 11.67
C TYR A 395 23.69 -4.72 11.98
N ASP A 396 24.44 -4.22 12.97
CA ASP A 396 24.41 -2.81 13.39
C ASP A 396 24.88 -1.84 12.29
N SER A 397 25.71 -2.33 11.38
CA SER A 397 26.15 -1.57 10.20
C SER A 397 25.19 -1.69 9.02
N ALA A 398 24.43 -2.78 8.93
CA ALA A 398 23.55 -3.08 7.80
C ALA A 398 22.13 -2.51 7.98
N VAL A 399 21.68 -2.31 9.23
CA VAL A 399 20.30 -1.93 9.54
C VAL A 399 20.29 -0.65 10.39
N VAL A 400 19.55 0.36 9.95
CA VAL A 400 19.34 1.60 10.69
C VAL A 400 18.19 1.46 11.67
N PHE A 401 17.06 0.90 11.20
CA PHE A 401 15.90 0.58 12.05
C PHE A 401 15.37 -0.82 11.72
N PRO A 402 15.24 -1.69 12.74
CA PRO A 402 14.64 -3.01 12.58
C PRO A 402 13.16 -2.94 12.19
N PHE A 403 12.61 -4.05 11.69
CA PHE A 403 11.17 -4.29 11.63
C PHE A 403 10.60 -4.36 13.05
N GLY A 404 9.45 -3.73 13.30
CA GLY A 404 8.83 -3.63 14.63
C GLY A 404 9.36 -2.48 15.50
N TYR A 405 10.35 -1.72 15.03
CA TYR A 405 10.97 -0.65 15.78
C TYR A 405 10.10 0.61 15.89
N GLY A 406 10.13 1.27 17.04
CA GLY A 406 9.54 2.60 17.24
C GLY A 406 9.70 3.10 18.67
N LEU A 407 9.80 4.41 18.82
CA LEU A 407 9.92 5.09 20.10
C LEU A 407 8.60 5.70 20.57
N SER A 408 8.53 6.02 21.84
CA SER A 408 7.40 6.70 22.49
C SER A 408 7.92 7.84 23.37
N TYR A 409 7.05 8.77 23.77
CA TYR A 409 7.37 9.78 24.80
C TYR A 409 7.33 9.23 26.22
N THR A 410 7.00 7.95 26.37
CA THR A 410 7.11 7.19 27.62
C THR A 410 7.99 5.96 27.41
N THR A 411 8.18 5.16 28.44
CA THR A 411 8.91 3.90 28.36
C THR A 411 8.04 2.75 28.84
N PHE A 412 8.20 1.59 28.22
CA PHE A 412 7.47 0.39 28.60
C PHE A 412 8.45 -0.70 29.05
N ALA A 413 8.01 -1.51 30.01
CA ALA A 413 8.68 -2.74 30.40
C ALA A 413 7.78 -3.90 30.04
N GLN A 414 8.30 -4.84 29.26
CA GLN A 414 7.60 -6.06 28.88
C GLN A 414 8.19 -7.25 29.62
N THR A 415 7.34 -8.19 30.00
CA THR A 415 7.72 -9.45 30.66
C THR A 415 7.01 -10.62 29.97
N LEU A 416 7.76 -11.67 29.64
CA LEU A 416 7.20 -12.92 29.15
C LEU A 416 6.75 -13.79 30.34
N ASP A 417 5.45 -13.88 30.54
CA ASP A 417 4.88 -14.60 31.71
C ASP A 417 4.86 -16.11 31.44
N SER A 418 4.41 -16.54 30.27
CA SER A 418 4.38 -17.95 29.88
C SER A 418 4.34 -18.16 28.37
N VAL A 419 4.84 -19.33 27.94
CA VAL A 419 4.63 -19.91 26.60
C VAL A 419 4.12 -21.33 26.78
N GLU A 420 2.94 -21.61 26.26
CA GLU A 420 2.30 -22.92 26.36
C GLU A 420 1.99 -23.46 24.96
N ALA A 421 2.49 -24.64 24.62
CA ALA A 421 2.10 -25.37 23.40
C ALA A 421 1.14 -26.50 23.81
N SER A 422 -0.10 -26.42 23.38
CA SER A 422 -1.13 -27.40 23.70
C SER A 422 -1.96 -27.77 22.47
N GLY A 423 -1.94 -29.02 22.08
CA GLY A 423 -2.60 -29.45 20.85
C GLY A 423 -1.95 -28.81 19.62
N ASP A 424 -2.76 -28.12 18.83
CA ASP A 424 -2.35 -27.43 17.60
C ASP A 424 -2.20 -25.89 17.80
N THR A 425 -2.13 -25.41 19.06
CA THR A 425 -2.05 -23.97 19.38
C THR A 425 -0.84 -23.69 20.29
N VAL A 426 -0.16 -22.58 20.02
CA VAL A 426 0.80 -21.96 20.93
C VAL A 426 0.13 -20.73 21.53
N THR A 427 0.16 -20.62 22.85
CA THR A 427 -0.34 -19.47 23.61
C THR A 427 0.83 -18.80 24.30
N VAL A 428 0.97 -17.49 24.08
CA VAL A 428 1.97 -16.64 24.73
C VAL A 428 1.24 -15.62 25.61
N THR A 429 1.67 -15.49 26.84
CA THR A 429 1.17 -14.45 27.75
C THR A 429 2.33 -13.53 28.13
N ALA A 430 2.10 -12.22 27.99
CA ALA A 430 3.08 -11.20 28.34
C ALA A 430 2.41 -10.06 29.10
N THR A 431 3.12 -9.47 30.04
CA THR A 431 2.66 -8.28 30.79
C THR A 431 3.47 -7.07 30.34
N VAL A 432 2.77 -6.00 29.97
CA VAL A 432 3.33 -4.69 29.62
C VAL A 432 3.02 -3.71 30.72
N THR A 433 4.04 -2.98 31.18
CA THR A 433 3.92 -1.92 32.19
C THR A 433 4.44 -0.61 31.62
N ASN A 434 3.65 0.46 31.71
CA ASN A 434 4.13 1.80 31.42
C ASN A 434 5.05 2.26 32.57
N ALA A 435 6.37 2.17 32.35
CA ALA A 435 7.40 2.51 33.33
C ALA A 435 7.76 4.00 33.30
N GLY A 436 7.25 4.77 32.36
CA GLY A 436 7.49 6.20 32.22
C GLY A 436 6.41 7.06 32.88
N SER A 437 6.28 8.31 32.42
CA SER A 437 5.43 9.32 33.05
C SER A 437 4.28 9.83 32.21
N VAL A 438 4.22 9.43 30.95
CA VAL A 438 3.19 9.83 29.97
C VAL A 438 2.34 8.62 29.62
N GLU A 439 1.02 8.81 29.54
CA GLU A 439 0.12 7.77 29.04
C GLU A 439 0.46 7.38 27.60
N GLY A 440 0.40 6.09 27.28
CA GLY A 440 0.74 5.61 25.94
C GLY A 440 0.36 4.17 25.70
N LYS A 441 0.51 3.75 24.45
CA LYS A 441 0.29 2.36 24.00
C LYS A 441 1.61 1.73 23.59
N ASP A 442 1.72 0.41 23.75
CA ASP A 442 2.88 -0.37 23.31
C ASP A 442 2.43 -1.56 22.45
N VAL A 443 3.35 -2.13 21.70
CA VAL A 443 3.12 -3.32 20.88
C VAL A 443 3.87 -4.49 21.48
N VAL A 444 3.18 -5.60 21.68
CA VAL A 444 3.75 -6.90 22.06
C VAL A 444 3.99 -7.70 20.78
N GLU A 445 5.24 -8.04 20.52
CA GLU A 445 5.64 -8.76 19.34
C GLU A 445 6.20 -10.13 19.73
N VAL A 446 5.59 -11.19 19.19
CA VAL A 446 6.01 -12.58 19.42
C VAL A 446 6.60 -13.14 18.15
N TYR A 447 7.82 -13.66 18.24
CA TYR A 447 8.52 -14.29 17.13
C TYR A 447 8.85 -15.74 17.44
N TYR A 448 9.04 -16.54 16.38
CA TYR A 448 9.58 -17.88 16.53
C TYR A 448 10.85 -18.07 15.71
N SER A 449 11.70 -18.97 16.21
CA SER A 449 12.87 -19.50 15.51
C SER A 449 12.71 -21.03 15.40
N ALA A 450 12.62 -21.50 14.16
CA ALA A 450 12.49 -22.94 13.88
C ALA A 450 13.85 -23.63 13.85
N PRO A 451 13.95 -24.95 14.19
CA PRO A 451 15.16 -25.70 13.98
C PRO A 451 15.52 -25.74 12.49
N TYR A 452 16.77 -25.45 12.16
CA TYR A 452 17.27 -25.48 10.79
C TYR A 452 18.36 -26.54 10.63
N THR A 453 18.23 -27.33 9.58
CA THR A 453 19.26 -28.30 9.17
C THR A 453 19.86 -27.82 7.86
N LYS A 454 21.18 -27.66 7.82
CA LYS A 454 21.91 -27.21 6.64
C LYS A 454 21.60 -28.09 5.43
N GLY A 455 21.11 -27.44 4.34
CA GLY A 455 20.66 -28.12 3.12
C GLY A 455 19.30 -28.81 3.22
N GLY A 456 18.56 -28.58 4.31
CA GLY A 456 17.14 -28.94 4.43
C GLY A 456 16.21 -27.87 3.84
N ILE A 457 14.95 -27.85 4.29
CA ILE A 457 13.97 -26.85 3.85
C ILE A 457 14.46 -25.45 4.28
N GLU A 458 14.50 -24.53 3.32
CA GLU A 458 14.89 -23.14 3.58
C GLU A 458 13.88 -22.46 4.53
N LYS A 459 14.40 -21.78 5.55
CA LYS A 459 13.59 -21.09 6.54
C LYS A 459 14.37 -19.96 7.23
N PRO A 460 13.73 -18.82 7.45
CA PRO A 460 14.36 -17.71 8.19
C PRO A 460 14.68 -18.08 9.63
N ALA A 461 15.67 -17.39 10.21
CA ALA A 461 16.03 -17.59 11.62
C ALA A 461 14.98 -17.01 12.57
N VAL A 462 14.31 -15.94 12.17
CA VAL A 462 13.31 -15.22 12.97
C VAL A 462 12.09 -14.92 12.11
N VAL A 463 10.89 -15.25 12.62
CA VAL A 463 9.62 -15.01 11.94
C VAL A 463 8.60 -14.51 12.96
N LEU A 464 7.87 -13.44 12.63
CA LEU A 464 6.77 -12.93 13.44
C LEU A 464 5.66 -14.01 13.52
N ALA A 465 5.30 -14.38 14.75
CA ALA A 465 4.23 -15.34 15.04
C ALA A 465 2.89 -14.66 15.31
N GLY A 466 2.94 -13.52 15.98
CA GLY A 466 1.74 -12.76 16.33
C GLY A 466 2.10 -11.48 17.05
N PHE A 467 1.14 -10.60 17.15
CA PHE A 467 1.29 -9.31 17.84
C PHE A 467 -0.04 -8.87 18.47
N ALA A 468 0.05 -7.96 19.40
CA ALA A 468 -1.10 -7.23 19.91
C ALA A 468 -0.67 -5.85 20.46
N LYS A 469 -1.54 -4.86 20.33
CA LYS A 469 -1.33 -3.52 20.87
C LYS A 469 -2.07 -3.38 22.19
N THR A 470 -1.46 -2.74 23.17
CA THR A 470 -2.11 -2.47 24.47
C THR A 470 -3.20 -1.40 24.32
N SER A 471 -4.09 -1.36 25.29
CA SER A 471 -4.87 -0.15 25.55
C SER A 471 -3.94 1.01 25.96
N ALA A 472 -4.49 2.23 26.06
CA ALA A 472 -3.71 3.36 26.59
C ALA A 472 -3.41 3.13 28.08
N LEU A 473 -2.14 2.98 28.43
CA LEU A 473 -1.67 2.72 29.78
C LEU A 473 -1.23 4.03 30.45
N ALA A 474 -1.90 4.42 31.52
CA ALA A 474 -1.43 5.51 32.36
C ALA A 474 -0.08 5.16 33.01
N ALA A 475 0.67 6.18 33.46
CA ALA A 475 1.95 5.98 34.14
C ALA A 475 1.83 4.98 35.30
N GLY A 476 2.63 3.94 35.28
CA GLY A 476 2.65 2.84 36.27
C GLY A 476 1.54 1.79 36.08
N ALA A 477 0.66 1.94 35.11
CA ALA A 477 -0.36 0.92 34.79
C ALA A 477 0.24 -0.24 34.01
N SER A 478 -0.38 -1.41 34.15
CA SER A 478 0.01 -2.63 33.45
C SER A 478 -1.19 -3.30 32.80
N GLU A 479 -0.94 -3.99 31.68
CA GLU A 479 -1.89 -4.83 30.98
C GLU A 479 -1.26 -6.18 30.67
N THR A 480 -2.03 -7.25 30.79
CA THR A 480 -1.61 -8.59 30.39
C THR A 480 -2.20 -8.93 29.05
N ILE A 481 -1.36 -9.21 28.08
CA ILE A 481 -1.69 -9.54 26.71
C ILE A 481 -1.56 -11.04 26.48
N LYS A 482 -2.50 -11.62 25.78
CA LYS A 482 -2.49 -13.00 25.35
C LYS A 482 -2.48 -13.07 23.83
N ILE A 483 -1.49 -13.76 23.26
CA ILE A 483 -1.35 -13.99 21.82
C ILE A 483 -1.44 -15.50 21.57
N GLU A 484 -2.31 -15.89 20.66
CA GLU A 484 -2.48 -17.30 20.25
C GLU A 484 -2.24 -17.43 18.76
N PHE A 485 -1.50 -18.46 18.38
CA PHE A 485 -1.27 -18.79 16.98
C PHE A 485 -1.22 -20.30 16.78
N PRO A 486 -1.63 -20.81 15.58
CA PRO A 486 -1.62 -22.23 15.30
C PRO A 486 -0.17 -22.76 15.11
N VAL A 487 0.12 -23.93 15.63
CA VAL A 487 1.43 -24.62 15.44
C VAL A 487 1.77 -24.73 13.94
N ARG A 488 0.77 -24.92 13.08
CA ARG A 488 0.93 -24.96 11.62
C ARG A 488 1.63 -23.71 11.05
N GLN A 489 1.44 -22.52 11.65
CA GLN A 489 2.08 -21.28 11.22
C GLN A 489 3.61 -21.37 11.27
N MET A 490 4.17 -22.24 12.10
CA MET A 490 5.61 -22.46 12.20
C MET A 490 6.16 -23.47 11.17
N ALA A 491 5.29 -24.06 10.33
CA ALA A 491 5.70 -24.97 9.28
C ALA A 491 6.30 -24.25 8.08
N SER A 492 7.18 -24.92 7.35
CA SER A 492 7.83 -24.40 6.15
C SER A 492 7.38 -25.18 4.92
N TRP A 493 7.26 -24.51 3.78
CA TRP A 493 6.86 -25.16 2.52
C TRP A 493 7.97 -26.08 1.99
N SER A 494 7.62 -27.30 1.63
CA SER A 494 8.47 -28.25 0.93
C SER A 494 7.94 -28.46 -0.49
N SER A 495 8.64 -27.94 -1.49
CA SER A 495 8.26 -28.15 -2.90
C SER A 495 8.37 -29.63 -3.30
N GLU A 496 9.32 -30.40 -2.70
CA GLU A 496 9.47 -31.82 -2.93
C GLU A 496 8.24 -32.61 -2.46
N LYS A 497 7.71 -32.26 -1.27
CA LYS A 497 6.53 -32.95 -0.70
C LYS A 497 5.21 -32.34 -1.22
N GLY A 498 5.24 -31.14 -1.80
CA GLY A 498 4.03 -30.37 -2.11
C GLY A 498 3.16 -30.10 -0.87
N ALA A 499 3.80 -29.80 0.26
CA ALA A 499 3.15 -29.71 1.56
C ALA A 499 3.92 -28.77 2.51
N TYR A 500 3.25 -28.27 3.54
CA TYR A 500 3.92 -27.61 4.65
C TYR A 500 4.45 -28.65 5.63
N VAL A 501 5.71 -28.50 6.06
CA VAL A 501 6.40 -29.39 6.98
C VAL A 501 6.77 -28.62 8.24
N LEU A 502 6.29 -29.11 9.36
CA LEU A 502 6.75 -28.73 10.69
C LEU A 502 7.82 -29.73 11.08
N ASP A 503 9.07 -29.30 11.12
CA ASP A 503 10.15 -30.19 11.57
C ASP A 503 10.01 -30.50 13.07
N GLY A 504 10.28 -31.74 13.45
CA GLY A 504 10.34 -32.10 14.86
C GLY A 504 11.57 -31.50 15.53
N GLY A 505 11.40 -30.95 16.72
CA GLY A 505 12.50 -30.37 17.48
C GLY A 505 12.08 -29.17 18.37
N ASP A 506 13.08 -28.42 18.77
CA ASP A 506 12.92 -27.29 19.67
C ASP A 506 12.76 -26.00 18.88
N TYR A 507 11.63 -25.33 19.11
CA TYR A 507 11.32 -24.01 18.60
C TYR A 507 11.49 -22.97 19.71
N VAL A 508 12.22 -21.90 19.43
CA VAL A 508 12.36 -20.79 20.38
C VAL A 508 11.24 -19.78 20.09
N ILE A 509 10.41 -19.54 21.08
CA ILE A 509 9.39 -18.50 21.07
C ILE A 509 9.91 -17.32 21.86
N SER A 510 10.03 -16.15 21.24
CA SER A 510 10.62 -14.96 21.83
C SER A 510 9.64 -13.79 21.86
N LEU A 511 9.60 -13.10 23.00
CA LEU A 511 9.04 -11.78 23.16
C LEU A 511 10.12 -10.77 22.78
N ARG A 512 9.80 -9.84 21.89
CA ARG A 512 10.76 -8.86 21.37
C ARG A 512 10.15 -7.47 21.32
N THR A 513 11.01 -6.44 21.32
CA THR A 513 10.61 -5.04 21.11
C THR A 513 10.67 -4.63 19.62
N ASP A 514 11.36 -5.42 18.83
CA ASP A 514 11.51 -5.35 17.36
C ASP A 514 12.08 -6.69 16.89
N SER A 515 12.22 -6.91 15.57
CA SER A 515 12.69 -8.20 15.04
C SER A 515 14.05 -8.65 15.56
N HIS A 516 14.89 -7.72 16.05
CA HIS A 516 16.24 -8.01 16.51
C HIS A 516 16.38 -8.08 18.04
N THR A 517 15.70 -7.20 18.77
CA THR A 517 15.89 -7.01 20.21
C THR A 517 15.02 -7.94 21.04
N VAL A 518 15.62 -8.96 21.62
CA VAL A 518 14.97 -9.97 22.48
C VAL A 518 14.77 -9.42 23.89
N VAL A 519 13.54 -9.47 24.39
CA VAL A 519 13.20 -9.20 25.80
C VAL A 519 13.38 -10.46 26.62
N ASP A 520 12.74 -11.56 26.22
CA ASP A 520 12.82 -12.87 26.85
C ASP A 520 12.37 -13.97 25.88
N GLN A 521 12.67 -15.23 26.17
CA GLN A 521 12.33 -16.34 25.30
C GLN A 521 12.14 -17.66 26.05
N GLN A 522 11.31 -18.53 25.49
CA GLN A 522 11.12 -19.90 25.98
C GLN A 522 11.15 -20.88 24.83
N THR A 523 11.57 -22.10 25.11
CA THR A 523 11.64 -23.17 24.11
C THR A 523 10.43 -24.08 24.25
N VAL A 524 9.80 -24.41 23.12
CA VAL A 524 8.75 -25.42 23.02
C VAL A 524 9.21 -26.54 22.09
N SER A 525 9.06 -27.79 22.53
CA SER A 525 9.37 -28.95 21.70
C SER A 525 8.12 -29.37 20.93
N VAL A 526 8.22 -29.49 19.62
CA VAL A 526 7.14 -29.93 18.75
C VAL A 526 7.49 -31.25 18.06
N THR A 527 6.45 -32.03 17.74
CA THR A 527 6.59 -33.28 16.98
C THR A 527 6.49 -32.98 15.50
N GLU A 528 7.29 -33.64 14.67
CA GLU A 528 7.20 -33.53 13.21
C GLU A 528 5.77 -33.76 12.71
N LYS A 529 5.30 -32.89 11.83
CA LYS A 529 3.98 -33.00 11.21
C LYS A 529 4.03 -32.46 9.77
N THR A 530 3.36 -33.15 8.88
CA THR A 530 3.16 -32.70 7.50
C THR A 530 1.71 -32.30 7.31
N PHE A 531 1.48 -31.11 6.75
CA PHE A 531 0.17 -30.59 6.40
C PHE A 531 0.06 -30.59 4.88
N ASP A 532 -0.64 -31.58 4.34
CA ASP A 532 -0.83 -31.81 2.91
C ASP A 532 -2.23 -31.45 2.40
N THR A 533 -3.01 -30.82 3.26
CA THR A 533 -4.40 -30.46 2.99
C THR A 533 -4.64 -29.00 3.39
N ASP A 534 -5.35 -28.28 2.56
CA ASP A 534 -5.84 -26.94 2.89
C ASP A 534 -6.94 -27.04 3.96
N GLU A 535 -6.85 -26.22 5.00
CA GLU A 535 -7.75 -26.31 6.16
C GLU A 535 -9.16 -25.79 5.87
N VAL A 536 -9.29 -24.85 4.95
CA VAL A 536 -10.58 -24.22 4.64
C VAL A 536 -11.35 -25.05 3.62
N THR A 537 -10.67 -25.46 2.54
CA THR A 537 -11.34 -26.16 1.43
C THR A 537 -11.28 -27.67 1.55
N GLY A 538 -10.40 -28.24 2.40
CA GLY A 538 -10.11 -29.66 2.48
C GLY A 538 -9.37 -30.23 1.25
N THR A 539 -8.95 -29.38 0.33
CA THR A 539 -8.29 -29.77 -0.91
C THR A 539 -6.84 -30.20 -0.62
N LYS A 540 -6.38 -31.25 -1.27
CA LYS A 540 -5.00 -31.69 -1.15
C LYS A 540 -4.06 -30.62 -1.74
N LEU A 541 -3.05 -30.23 -0.94
CA LEU A 541 -2.00 -29.33 -1.39
C LEU A 541 -1.10 -30.01 -2.43
N GLN A 542 -0.57 -29.20 -3.32
CA GLN A 542 0.40 -29.62 -4.32
C GLN A 542 1.31 -28.44 -4.68
N ASN A 543 2.47 -28.74 -5.26
CA ASN A 543 3.30 -27.67 -5.81
C ASN A 543 2.61 -27.09 -7.06
N GLN A 544 2.08 -25.88 -6.93
CA GLN A 544 1.39 -25.16 -8.02
C GLN A 544 2.32 -24.83 -9.19
N PHE A 545 3.63 -24.83 -8.95
CA PHE A 545 4.66 -24.50 -9.93
C PHE A 545 5.50 -25.72 -10.32
N ALA A 546 4.93 -26.93 -10.23
CA ALA A 546 5.63 -28.18 -10.53
C ALA A 546 6.16 -28.24 -11.97
N ASP A 547 5.46 -27.65 -12.92
CA ASP A 547 5.84 -27.47 -14.31
C ASP A 547 7.02 -26.52 -14.51
N LEU A 548 7.26 -25.60 -13.58
CA LEU A 548 8.41 -24.69 -13.58
C LEU A 548 9.64 -25.26 -12.87
N THR A 549 9.52 -26.41 -12.19
CA THR A 549 10.63 -27.01 -11.44
C THR A 549 11.81 -27.35 -12.35
N GLU A 550 11.54 -27.91 -13.53
CA GLU A 550 12.60 -28.23 -14.52
C GLU A 550 13.32 -26.95 -15.00
N TYR A 551 12.56 -25.86 -15.20
CA TYR A 551 13.13 -24.56 -15.52
C TYR A 551 14.04 -24.06 -14.40
N MET A 552 13.57 -24.08 -13.16
CA MET A 552 14.32 -23.64 -11.98
C MET A 552 15.61 -24.47 -11.78
N GLU A 553 15.50 -25.79 -11.91
CA GLU A 553 16.66 -26.68 -11.82
C GLU A 553 17.72 -26.39 -12.89
N LYS A 554 17.29 -26.09 -14.10
CA LYS A 554 18.18 -25.83 -15.23
C LYS A 554 18.82 -24.44 -15.19
N ASN A 555 18.03 -23.40 -14.86
CA ASN A 555 18.41 -22.01 -15.07
C ASN A 555 18.74 -21.24 -13.77
N CYS A 556 18.23 -21.68 -12.63
CA CYS A 556 18.39 -21.01 -11.34
C CYS A 556 19.15 -21.86 -10.31
N LYS A 557 19.58 -23.07 -10.64
CA LYS A 557 20.28 -23.96 -9.72
C LYS A 557 21.59 -23.33 -9.23
N GLY A 558 21.71 -23.17 -7.91
CA GLY A 558 22.85 -22.52 -7.27
C GLY A 558 22.80 -20.99 -7.31
N GLU A 559 21.72 -20.39 -7.85
CA GLU A 559 21.50 -18.95 -7.87
C GLU A 559 20.44 -18.48 -6.87
N MET A 560 19.67 -19.40 -6.27
CA MET A 560 18.73 -19.09 -5.21
C MET A 560 19.47 -18.86 -3.90
N LEU A 561 19.10 -17.80 -3.17
CA LEU A 561 19.66 -17.51 -1.86
C LEU A 561 19.37 -18.65 -0.90
N SER A 562 20.41 -19.18 -0.29
CA SER A 562 20.33 -20.32 0.62
C SER A 562 21.04 -20.04 1.94
N ARG A 563 20.34 -20.30 3.03
CA ARG A 563 20.88 -20.21 4.39
C ARG A 563 22.10 -21.12 4.60
N SER A 564 22.25 -22.16 3.80
CA SER A 564 23.41 -23.05 3.87
C SER A 564 24.73 -22.37 3.44
N ASP A 565 24.68 -21.32 2.63
CA ASP A 565 25.81 -20.52 2.17
C ASP A 565 25.35 -19.14 1.65
N PHE A 566 24.89 -18.26 2.53
CA PHE A 566 24.41 -16.94 2.14
C PHE A 566 25.38 -16.15 1.28
N LYS A 567 26.65 -16.19 1.61
CA LYS A 567 27.67 -15.43 0.85
C LYS A 567 27.88 -15.97 -0.55
N GLY A 568 27.92 -17.30 -0.69
CA GLY A 568 28.15 -17.95 -1.98
C GLY A 568 26.93 -17.97 -2.89
N THR A 569 25.72 -17.81 -2.31
CA THR A 569 24.46 -17.85 -3.03
C THR A 569 23.75 -16.49 -3.07
N PHE A 570 24.41 -15.42 -2.60
CA PHE A 570 23.81 -14.08 -2.65
C PHE A 570 23.44 -13.73 -4.10
N PRO A 571 22.20 -13.24 -4.36
CA PRO A 571 21.72 -13.02 -5.71
C PRO A 571 22.60 -12.01 -6.45
N LYS A 572 22.95 -12.34 -7.68
CA LYS A 572 23.56 -11.40 -8.60
C LYS A 572 22.46 -10.61 -9.28
N PRO A 573 22.71 -9.32 -9.62
CA PRO A 573 21.77 -8.55 -10.40
C PRO A 573 21.35 -9.30 -11.66
N ALA A 574 20.05 -9.31 -11.95
CA ALA A 574 19.53 -9.88 -13.17
C ALA A 574 20.04 -9.07 -14.39
N GLU A 575 20.23 -9.75 -15.50
CA GLU A 575 20.62 -9.16 -16.79
C GLU A 575 19.53 -9.49 -17.83
N ASP A 576 19.43 -8.66 -18.86
CA ASP A 576 18.60 -8.99 -20.02
C ASP A 576 19.08 -10.27 -20.67
N LYS A 577 18.18 -11.11 -21.14
CA LYS A 577 18.49 -12.43 -21.70
C LYS A 577 17.53 -12.85 -22.80
N ASP A 578 17.93 -13.82 -23.62
CA ASP A 578 17.03 -14.41 -24.58
C ASP A 578 16.04 -15.37 -23.90
N SER A 579 14.78 -15.36 -24.33
CA SER A 579 13.74 -16.26 -23.80
C SER A 579 14.12 -17.73 -24.00
N ALA A 580 14.81 -18.01 -25.09
CA ALA A 580 15.32 -19.37 -25.40
C ALA A 580 16.34 -19.86 -24.36
N ASP A 581 17.16 -19.00 -23.74
CA ASP A 581 18.11 -19.36 -22.68
C ASP A 581 17.37 -19.79 -21.40
N CYS A 582 16.16 -19.29 -21.22
CA CYS A 582 15.27 -19.66 -20.13
C CYS A 582 14.41 -20.90 -20.44
N GLY A 583 14.49 -21.45 -21.65
CA GLY A 583 13.62 -22.57 -22.06
C GLY A 583 12.16 -22.17 -22.23
N ILE A 584 11.88 -20.86 -22.26
CA ILE A 584 10.53 -20.32 -22.45
C ILE A 584 10.31 -20.11 -23.95
N THR A 585 9.16 -20.58 -24.45
CA THR A 585 8.70 -20.24 -25.79
C THR A 585 7.53 -19.30 -25.64
N ILE A 586 7.72 -18.04 -26.01
CA ILE A 586 6.65 -17.05 -26.06
C ILE A 586 5.97 -17.22 -27.43
N ALA A 587 4.85 -17.92 -27.44
CA ALA A 587 4.06 -18.14 -28.63
C ALA A 587 2.89 -17.15 -28.69
N GLU A 588 2.47 -16.79 -29.90
CA GLU A 588 1.19 -16.08 -30.08
C GLU A 588 0.05 -16.96 -29.56
N TYR A 589 -0.75 -16.39 -28.63
CA TYR A 589 -1.96 -17.06 -28.19
C TYR A 589 -3.02 -16.98 -29.32
N ASN A 590 -3.45 -18.14 -29.76
CA ASN A 590 -4.58 -18.23 -30.70
C ASN A 590 -5.71 -19.02 -30.02
N TRP A 591 -6.75 -18.34 -29.61
CA TRP A 591 -7.90 -18.95 -28.93
C TRP A 591 -8.51 -20.12 -29.72
N LYS A 592 -8.40 -20.15 -31.08
CA LYS A 592 -8.89 -21.24 -31.91
C LYS A 592 -8.15 -22.56 -31.68
N ASP A 593 -6.90 -22.50 -31.23
CA ASP A 593 -6.12 -23.70 -30.92
C ASP A 593 -6.58 -24.35 -29.61
N HIS A 594 -7.37 -23.64 -28.81
CA HIS A 594 -7.97 -24.07 -27.58
C HIS A 594 -9.48 -24.29 -27.67
N GLU A 595 -10.05 -24.22 -28.88
CA GLU A 595 -11.47 -24.45 -29.10
C GLU A 595 -11.82 -25.94 -28.86
N ASP A 596 -12.68 -26.18 -27.89
CA ASP A 596 -13.21 -27.52 -27.65
C ASP A 596 -14.36 -27.80 -28.64
N SER A 597 -14.04 -28.46 -29.74
CA SER A 597 -15.01 -28.85 -30.73
C SER A 597 -16.08 -29.85 -30.26
N ALA A 598 -15.89 -30.44 -29.06
CA ALA A 598 -16.85 -31.31 -28.40
C ALA A 598 -17.78 -30.59 -27.44
N ALA A 599 -17.47 -29.31 -27.12
CA ALA A 599 -18.33 -28.50 -26.29
C ALA A 599 -19.71 -28.32 -26.89
N THR A 600 -20.73 -28.47 -26.08
CA THR A 600 -22.12 -28.22 -26.45
C THR A 600 -22.59 -26.93 -25.77
N MET A 601 -23.37 -26.17 -26.52
CA MET A 601 -24.00 -24.96 -26.00
C MET A 601 -24.88 -25.31 -24.81
N PRO A 602 -24.73 -24.65 -23.66
CA PRO A 602 -25.64 -24.85 -22.50
C PRO A 602 -27.07 -24.41 -22.87
N THR A 603 -28.02 -24.80 -22.05
CA THR A 603 -29.40 -24.28 -22.15
C THR A 603 -29.37 -22.77 -21.85
N THR A 604 -30.06 -21.97 -22.65
CA THR A 604 -30.13 -20.52 -22.49
C THR A 604 -31.54 -20.01 -22.75
N GLY A 605 -31.94 -18.92 -22.11
CA GLY A 605 -33.21 -18.23 -22.34
C GLY A 605 -34.45 -19.02 -21.86
N ALA A 606 -34.28 -19.95 -20.94
CA ALA A 606 -35.40 -20.67 -20.32
C ALA A 606 -36.29 -19.73 -19.51
N SER A 607 -37.58 -20.07 -19.37
CA SER A 607 -38.53 -19.30 -18.56
C SER A 607 -38.91 -20.08 -17.29
N ASN A 608 -37.97 -20.29 -16.40
CA ASN A 608 -38.16 -21.06 -15.17
C ASN A 608 -38.78 -20.24 -14.02
N GLY A 609 -38.77 -18.90 -14.15
CA GLY A 609 -39.36 -17.98 -13.19
C GLY A 609 -38.65 -17.86 -11.85
N LEU A 610 -37.34 -18.20 -11.83
CA LEU A 610 -36.48 -18.02 -10.66
C LEU A 610 -35.79 -16.65 -10.71
N SER A 611 -35.60 -16.06 -9.55
CA SER A 611 -34.80 -14.86 -9.34
C SER A 611 -33.55 -15.22 -8.53
N LEU A 612 -32.50 -14.42 -8.65
CA LEU A 612 -31.25 -14.62 -7.90
C LEU A 612 -31.48 -14.69 -6.38
N ILE A 613 -32.46 -13.93 -5.86
CA ILE A 613 -32.82 -13.94 -4.44
C ILE A 613 -33.37 -15.28 -3.96
N ASP A 614 -33.97 -16.09 -4.85
CA ASP A 614 -34.47 -17.43 -4.52
C ASP A 614 -33.33 -18.41 -4.20
N MET A 615 -32.12 -18.06 -4.56
CA MET A 615 -30.89 -18.85 -4.29
C MET A 615 -30.32 -18.63 -2.89
N ARG A 616 -30.83 -17.63 -2.15
CA ARG A 616 -30.33 -17.33 -0.81
C ARG A 616 -30.45 -18.55 0.11
N GLY A 617 -29.31 -18.96 0.69
CA GLY A 617 -29.25 -20.11 1.60
C GLY A 617 -29.26 -21.47 0.92
N LYS A 618 -29.18 -21.52 -0.41
CA LYS A 618 -28.98 -22.75 -1.17
C LYS A 618 -27.51 -23.18 -1.08
N ASP A 619 -27.32 -24.49 -0.98
CA ASP A 619 -25.97 -25.05 -1.08
C ASP A 619 -25.41 -24.82 -2.51
N TYR A 620 -24.08 -24.79 -2.63
CA TYR A 620 -23.40 -24.56 -3.91
C TYR A 620 -23.80 -25.60 -4.98
N ASP A 621 -24.02 -26.84 -4.59
CA ASP A 621 -24.40 -27.97 -5.47
C ASP A 621 -25.92 -28.16 -5.61
N ASP A 622 -26.76 -27.19 -5.18
CA ASP A 622 -28.21 -27.29 -5.33
C ASP A 622 -28.60 -27.16 -6.79
N GLU A 623 -29.40 -28.13 -7.32
CA GLU A 623 -29.87 -28.16 -8.72
C GLU A 623 -30.66 -26.90 -9.14
N ALA A 624 -31.11 -26.09 -8.18
CA ALA A 624 -31.76 -24.82 -8.47
C ALA A 624 -30.83 -23.81 -9.16
N TRP A 625 -29.51 -23.90 -8.94
CA TRP A 625 -28.54 -23.05 -9.63
C TRP A 625 -28.53 -23.31 -11.14
N ASP A 626 -28.51 -24.58 -11.56
CA ASP A 626 -28.59 -24.92 -12.98
C ASP A 626 -29.90 -24.41 -13.60
N THR A 627 -31.01 -24.56 -12.88
CA THR A 627 -32.33 -24.07 -13.30
C THR A 627 -32.37 -22.55 -13.43
N LEU A 628 -31.70 -21.81 -12.54
CA LEU A 628 -31.55 -20.35 -12.62
C LEU A 628 -30.68 -19.96 -13.81
N LEU A 629 -29.51 -20.60 -13.96
CA LEU A 629 -28.54 -20.30 -15.03
C LEU A 629 -29.10 -20.57 -16.42
N ASP A 630 -29.97 -21.57 -16.60
CA ASP A 630 -30.67 -21.86 -17.82
C ASP A 630 -31.52 -20.68 -18.35
N GLN A 631 -31.90 -19.73 -17.48
CA GLN A 631 -32.64 -18.53 -17.85
C GLN A 631 -31.79 -17.47 -18.56
N LEU A 632 -30.49 -17.47 -18.34
CA LEU A 632 -29.61 -16.48 -18.93
C LEU A 632 -29.62 -16.57 -20.47
N SER A 633 -29.68 -15.42 -21.10
CA SER A 633 -29.43 -15.32 -22.56
C SER A 633 -27.91 -15.22 -22.83
N VAL A 634 -27.51 -15.52 -24.06
CA VAL A 634 -26.11 -15.35 -24.47
C VAL A 634 -25.67 -13.89 -24.36
N ASP A 635 -26.56 -12.95 -24.69
CA ASP A 635 -26.26 -11.52 -24.61
C ASP A 635 -26.04 -11.07 -23.15
N GLU A 636 -26.84 -11.57 -22.20
CA GLU A 636 -26.64 -11.29 -20.77
C GLU A 636 -25.31 -11.85 -20.27
N MET A 637 -24.98 -13.11 -20.62
CA MET A 637 -23.70 -13.72 -20.24
C MET A 637 -22.51 -12.96 -20.84
N THR A 638 -22.62 -12.55 -22.11
CA THR A 638 -21.58 -11.77 -22.78
C THR A 638 -21.44 -10.37 -22.16
N GLY A 639 -22.57 -9.73 -21.85
CA GLY A 639 -22.61 -8.44 -21.16
C GLY A 639 -21.94 -8.49 -19.78
N MET A 640 -22.17 -9.56 -19.02
CA MET A 640 -21.48 -9.74 -17.71
C MET A 640 -19.95 -9.85 -17.84
N LEU A 641 -19.43 -10.30 -18.99
CA LEU A 641 -18.00 -10.38 -19.23
C LEU A 641 -17.40 -9.11 -19.84
N ASN A 642 -18.15 -8.41 -20.70
CA ASN A 642 -17.61 -7.30 -21.48
C ASN A 642 -17.96 -5.92 -20.94
N ASP A 643 -19.09 -5.78 -20.23
CA ASP A 643 -19.63 -4.49 -19.81
C ASP A 643 -19.41 -4.21 -18.32
N CYS A 644 -18.65 -5.06 -17.64
CA CYS A 644 -18.30 -4.93 -16.24
C CYS A 644 -16.86 -4.40 -16.10
N ALA A 645 -16.72 -3.26 -15.44
CA ALA A 645 -15.41 -2.71 -15.06
C ALA A 645 -15.42 -2.29 -13.59
N TYR A 646 -16.10 -1.18 -13.27
CA TYR A 646 -16.35 -0.71 -11.90
C TYR A 646 -17.82 -0.89 -11.52
N ASN A 647 -18.45 -1.89 -12.07
CA ASN A 647 -19.83 -2.28 -11.83
C ASN A 647 -20.06 -3.73 -12.28
N THR A 648 -21.12 -4.34 -11.80
CA THR A 648 -21.69 -5.54 -12.41
C THR A 648 -23.04 -5.20 -13.00
N GLY A 649 -23.21 -5.42 -14.30
CA GLY A 649 -24.44 -5.09 -15.03
C GLY A 649 -25.68 -5.76 -14.46
N ALA A 650 -26.87 -5.18 -14.68
CA ALA A 650 -28.13 -5.82 -14.39
C ALA A 650 -28.32 -7.06 -15.29
N VAL A 651 -28.90 -8.13 -14.73
CA VAL A 651 -29.28 -9.33 -15.47
C VAL A 651 -30.78 -9.55 -15.26
N GLU A 652 -31.56 -9.09 -16.23
CA GLU A 652 -33.03 -9.01 -16.10
C GLU A 652 -33.69 -10.38 -15.95
N SER A 653 -33.19 -11.40 -16.65
CA SER A 653 -33.76 -12.76 -16.66
C SER A 653 -33.76 -13.43 -15.28
N ILE A 654 -32.86 -13.01 -14.39
CA ILE A 654 -32.75 -13.55 -13.02
C ILE A 654 -32.95 -12.46 -11.96
N SER A 655 -33.43 -11.27 -12.34
CA SER A 655 -33.64 -10.13 -11.45
C SER A 655 -32.39 -9.70 -10.65
N LYS A 656 -31.17 -9.88 -11.21
CA LYS A 656 -29.96 -9.36 -10.61
C LYS A 656 -29.89 -7.84 -10.86
N PRO A 657 -29.79 -7.00 -9.83
CA PRO A 657 -29.62 -5.56 -10.01
C PRO A 657 -28.23 -5.20 -10.54
N GLU A 658 -28.12 -4.03 -11.14
CA GLU A 658 -26.81 -3.38 -11.38
C GLU A 658 -26.17 -2.98 -10.04
N THR A 659 -24.84 -3.15 -9.95
CA THR A 659 -24.05 -2.72 -8.80
C THR A 659 -23.05 -1.63 -9.23
N SER A 660 -22.54 -0.86 -8.28
CA SER A 660 -21.45 0.10 -8.48
C SER A 660 -20.34 -0.22 -7.49
N GLU A 661 -19.13 -0.41 -8.01
CA GLU A 661 -17.97 -0.91 -7.29
C GLU A 661 -16.80 0.05 -7.55
N PRO A 662 -16.59 1.04 -6.66
CA PRO A 662 -15.49 1.97 -6.81
C PRO A 662 -14.15 1.28 -6.57
N ASP A 663 -13.09 1.90 -7.05
CA ASP A 663 -11.71 1.55 -6.79
C ASP A 663 -11.17 2.30 -5.57
N GLY A 664 -9.95 1.98 -5.15
CA GLY A 664 -9.14 2.78 -4.24
C GLY A 664 -8.90 2.14 -2.87
N PRO A 665 -7.64 1.73 -2.59
CA PRO A 665 -7.25 1.15 -1.30
C PRO A 665 -7.22 2.18 -0.16
N ALA A 666 -6.85 3.42 -0.47
CA ALA A 666 -6.79 4.52 0.49
C ALA A 666 -8.00 5.49 0.37
N GLY A 667 -9.18 4.98 -0.02
CA GLY A 667 -10.40 5.74 -0.21
C GLY A 667 -10.95 5.63 -1.63
N PHE A 668 -12.26 5.88 -1.79
CA PHE A 668 -12.92 5.63 -3.07
C PHE A 668 -12.42 6.56 -4.18
N THR A 669 -11.96 5.96 -5.27
CA THR A 669 -11.52 6.63 -6.49
C THR A 669 -12.27 6.09 -7.72
N SER A 670 -12.07 6.73 -8.86
CA SER A 670 -12.57 6.29 -10.15
C SER A 670 -11.50 6.53 -11.22
N LEU A 671 -11.71 5.99 -12.42
CA LEU A 671 -10.85 6.28 -13.59
C LEU A 671 -10.69 7.78 -13.88
N THR A 672 -11.61 8.62 -13.40
CA THR A 672 -11.58 10.06 -13.59
C THR A 672 -11.07 10.84 -12.36
N GLY A 673 -10.60 10.12 -11.34
CA GLY A 673 -10.02 10.70 -10.14
C GLY A 673 -10.86 10.51 -8.86
N PRO A 674 -10.55 11.25 -7.79
CA PRO A 674 -11.21 11.13 -6.49
C PRO A 674 -12.71 11.35 -6.53
N THR A 675 -13.47 10.57 -5.77
CA THR A 675 -14.95 10.59 -5.74
C THR A 675 -15.52 11.62 -4.76
N GLY A 676 -14.66 12.27 -3.95
CA GLY A 676 -15.05 13.18 -2.88
C GLY A 676 -15.44 12.47 -1.57
N ASN A 677 -15.09 11.20 -1.44
CA ASN A 677 -15.08 10.47 -0.19
C ASN A 677 -13.81 10.77 0.61
N CYS A 678 -13.68 10.19 1.80
CA CYS A 678 -12.48 10.35 2.63
C CYS A 678 -11.25 9.79 1.92
N ALA A 679 -10.14 10.51 2.00
CA ALA A 679 -8.82 9.98 1.70
C ALA A 679 -8.21 9.46 3.00
N TYR A 680 -8.03 8.15 3.11
CA TYR A 680 -7.34 7.53 4.23
C TYR A 680 -5.82 7.66 4.10
N CYS A 681 -5.10 7.41 5.17
CA CYS A 681 -3.64 7.27 5.12
C CYS A 681 -3.26 6.08 4.23
N SER A 682 -1.99 6.02 3.79
CA SER A 682 -1.52 4.84 3.06
C SER A 682 -1.55 3.58 3.94
N GLU A 683 -1.64 2.42 3.29
CA GLU A 683 -1.59 1.11 3.94
C GLU A 683 -0.30 0.92 4.74
N PHE A 684 0.78 1.57 4.34
CA PHE A 684 2.03 1.64 5.10
C PHE A 684 1.80 2.19 6.52
N ILE A 685 1.09 3.32 6.65
CA ILE A 685 0.74 3.89 7.96
C ILE A 685 -0.30 3.05 8.69
N MET A 686 -1.28 2.50 7.98
CA MET A 686 -2.29 1.61 8.56
C MET A 686 -1.62 0.40 9.22
N ALA A 687 -0.69 -0.25 8.53
CA ALA A 687 0.07 -1.38 9.06
C ALA A 687 0.95 -0.98 10.25
N GLN A 688 1.60 0.20 10.21
CA GLN A 688 2.42 0.72 11.30
C GLN A 688 1.64 1.02 12.59
N THR A 689 0.30 1.06 12.54
CA THR A 689 -0.51 1.14 13.76
C THR A 689 -0.35 -0.11 14.64
N TRP A 690 -0.15 -1.28 14.05
CA TRP A 690 -0.19 -2.59 14.72
C TRP A 690 -1.47 -2.78 15.54
N ASN A 691 -2.56 -2.13 15.12
CA ASN A 691 -3.83 -2.08 15.83
C ASN A 691 -4.96 -2.64 14.95
N VAL A 692 -5.26 -3.92 15.13
CA VAL A 692 -6.29 -4.63 14.36
C VAL A 692 -7.67 -4.02 14.59
N GLU A 693 -8.02 -3.65 15.85
CA GLU A 693 -9.30 -3.04 16.19
C GLU A 693 -9.54 -1.70 15.48
N LEU A 694 -8.47 -0.89 15.34
CA LEU A 694 -8.55 0.37 14.60
C LEU A 694 -8.79 0.11 13.10
N MET A 695 -8.18 -0.92 12.54
CA MET A 695 -8.40 -1.32 11.14
C MET A 695 -9.82 -1.88 10.91
N GLU A 696 -10.37 -2.62 11.88
CA GLU A 696 -11.79 -3.05 11.84
C GLU A 696 -12.72 -1.83 11.83
N ARG A 697 -12.50 -0.85 12.69
CA ARG A 697 -13.25 0.41 12.72
C ARG A 697 -13.14 1.20 11.42
N MET A 698 -11.95 1.21 10.80
CA MET A 698 -11.76 1.80 9.47
C MET A 698 -12.59 1.07 8.43
N GLY A 699 -12.55 -0.27 8.41
CA GLY A 699 -13.35 -1.08 7.49
C GLY A 699 -14.86 -0.84 7.63
N GLU A 700 -15.37 -0.74 8.87
CA GLU A 700 -16.75 -0.35 9.16
C GLU A 700 -17.07 1.03 8.59
N MET A 701 -16.15 2.00 8.74
CA MET A 701 -16.37 3.37 8.24
C MET A 701 -16.34 3.43 6.71
N VAL A 702 -15.44 2.69 6.05
CA VAL A 702 -15.43 2.53 4.58
C VAL A 702 -16.76 1.97 4.09
N GLY A 703 -17.29 0.93 4.76
CA GLY A 703 -18.61 0.39 4.47
C GLY A 703 -19.73 1.42 4.62
N GLN A 704 -19.68 2.27 5.64
CA GLN A 704 -20.65 3.35 5.84
C GLN A 704 -20.53 4.44 4.77
N GLU A 705 -19.33 4.78 4.33
CA GLU A 705 -19.13 5.69 3.21
C GLU A 705 -19.66 5.11 1.90
N ALA A 706 -19.48 3.80 1.66
CA ALA A 706 -20.04 3.10 0.52
C ALA A 706 -21.57 3.22 0.49
N LEU A 707 -22.23 2.86 1.58
CA LEU A 707 -23.69 2.97 1.71
C LEU A 707 -24.17 4.40 1.51
N ALA A 708 -23.49 5.40 2.12
CA ALA A 708 -23.87 6.81 2.02
C ALA A 708 -23.64 7.39 0.60
N SER A 709 -22.76 6.76 -0.20
CA SER A 709 -22.44 7.13 -1.58
C SER A 709 -23.19 6.32 -2.63
N GLY A 710 -23.85 5.23 -2.23
CA GLY A 710 -24.59 4.33 -3.12
C GLY A 710 -23.70 3.28 -3.80
N TYR A 711 -22.56 2.95 -3.22
CA TYR A 711 -21.68 1.88 -3.69
C TYR A 711 -22.10 0.54 -3.08
N ASN A 712 -21.94 -0.53 -3.84
CA ASN A 712 -22.45 -1.85 -3.49
C ASN A 712 -21.35 -2.90 -3.23
N GLY A 713 -20.12 -2.62 -3.71
CA GLY A 713 -18.99 -3.51 -3.54
C GLY A 713 -17.66 -2.78 -3.66
#